data_397d624409b0f65700ddee232115867f
#
_entry.id   397d624409b0f65700ddee232115867f
#
_cell.length_a   1.000
_cell.length_b   1.000
_cell.length_c   1.000
_cell.angle_alpha   90.00
_cell.angle_beta   90.00
_cell.angle_gamma   90.00
#
_symmetry.space_group_name_H-M   'P 1'
#
loop_
_entity.id
_entity.type
_entity.pdbx_description
1 polymer ?
#
loop_
_entity_poly.entity_id
_entity_poly.type
_entity_poly.pdbx_seq_one_letter_code
_entity_poly.pdbx_strand_id
1 'polypeptide(L)'
;MEYTIGIDVGGTFTDFLLTDRDGHGRIFKILSTPDDPSDAVFAGLAEIADAQGLDLDSFLSQVGRIVHGTTVTTNAILTGRTVPTGLLTTAGFRDALQMRRGIREKLYDNKYLAPTPIVPRWLRRPVQERIDQAGTAISPLVLEDVDAAAEQLREAGVEAVAICFMHSYANAAHERAAAERLRAALPDIFVSSSSEVLPQVRFYERTSTTVLNAAVGPILNRYLDRLTSRLDHNGFGGALLIMQSNGGVCAPEAAARLPASTLLSGPAAGPIAGQAYAGGDGYITVDMGGTSFEASMARAGTPAITTGATINRFAMALPSMDIKTIGAGGGSISWIDNGGLLRMGPQSAGAKPGPVCYGLGGVEPTCSDANLVLGYLSETFFAGGRMRLDAAAATEAIEKRIAAPLGLDVTQAAAGMYHVMNVNMASAIREISIERGDDPRDFPLICAGGAGAIHAGMIARELGIREVLIPREASILCAAGMLRTDLRHDLVRSYATPFTADRLDQKRLAGIIAEMQQEGRGMLTAEGIAAEDHRLTYALDLRYVGQYHEVRVDGISETALVGPDFDAIKEMFHRAHDRLYGYALQEGDTMVELVNVRLCVIGLTEKPAIATEPASPDDPIAALKGERPIYLQERQEFAEVPVYDGDLLRHGNRLDGPAIVESAVTTILVPEDFGLLMDEHGTAVLTDQSAEAAR
;
A
#
# COMPACT_ATOMS: atom_id res chain seq x y z
N MET A 1 -17.91 -24.85 2.03
CA MET A 1 -17.20 -24.10 1.00
C MET A 1 -15.75 -24.56 1.00
N GLU A 2 -15.17 -24.81 -0.15
CA GLU A 2 -13.88 -25.52 -0.27
C GLU A 2 -12.71 -24.60 -0.54
N TYR A 3 -12.97 -23.42 -1.11
CA TYR A 3 -11.94 -22.52 -1.58
C TYR A 3 -12.06 -21.10 -1.03
N THR A 4 -10.91 -20.41 -0.94
CA THR A 4 -10.80 -18.95 -0.76
C THR A 4 -9.90 -18.37 -1.84
N ILE A 5 -10.20 -17.15 -2.31
CA ILE A 5 -9.46 -16.50 -3.40
C ILE A 5 -9.04 -15.09 -3.00
N GLY A 6 -7.74 -14.81 -3.11
CA GLY A 6 -7.19 -13.45 -3.09
C GLY A 6 -7.00 -12.96 -4.52
N ILE A 7 -7.50 -11.77 -4.84
CA ILE A 7 -7.41 -11.17 -6.18
C ILE A 7 -6.80 -9.78 -6.06
N ASP A 8 -5.63 -9.58 -6.65
CA ASP A 8 -5.00 -8.27 -6.75
C ASP A 8 -5.00 -7.76 -8.19
N VAL A 9 -5.79 -6.73 -8.45
CA VAL A 9 -5.87 -6.10 -9.78
C VAL A 9 -4.80 -5.03 -9.89
N GLY A 10 -3.68 -5.38 -10.51
CA GLY A 10 -2.63 -4.45 -10.87
C GLY A 10 -2.84 -3.77 -12.22
N GLY A 11 -1.93 -2.84 -12.56
CA GLY A 11 -1.99 -2.12 -13.85
C GLY A 11 -1.62 -2.95 -15.06
N THR A 12 -0.86 -4.04 -14.91
CA THR A 12 -0.39 -4.92 -15.99
C THR A 12 -0.96 -6.32 -15.88
N PHE A 13 -0.96 -6.89 -14.68
CA PHE A 13 -1.48 -8.21 -14.38
C PHE A 13 -2.51 -8.13 -13.25
N THR A 14 -3.46 -9.04 -13.32
CA THR A 14 -4.36 -9.40 -12.21
C THR A 14 -3.87 -10.71 -11.65
N ASP A 15 -3.50 -10.70 -10.38
CA ASP A 15 -2.89 -11.80 -9.67
C ASP A 15 -3.94 -12.51 -8.81
N PHE A 16 -3.92 -13.85 -8.81
CA PHE A 16 -4.85 -14.67 -8.04
C PHE A 16 -4.10 -15.69 -7.20
N LEU A 17 -4.50 -15.80 -5.94
CA LEU A 17 -4.15 -16.93 -5.09
C LEU A 17 -5.42 -17.70 -4.76
N LEU A 18 -5.54 -18.92 -5.29
CA LEU A 18 -6.54 -19.89 -4.85
C LEU A 18 -5.97 -20.69 -3.70
N THR A 19 -6.66 -20.77 -2.57
CA THR A 19 -6.27 -21.60 -1.42
C THR A 19 -7.39 -22.55 -1.06
N ASP A 20 -7.06 -23.83 -0.88
CA ASP A 20 -7.97 -24.86 -0.37
C ASP A 20 -8.02 -24.88 1.17
N ARG A 21 -8.82 -25.79 1.75
CA ARG A 21 -8.96 -25.92 3.21
C ARG A 21 -7.68 -26.39 3.92
N ASP A 22 -6.82 -27.11 3.20
CA ASP A 22 -5.57 -27.65 3.74
C ASP A 22 -4.42 -26.65 3.65
N GLY A 23 -4.68 -25.46 3.06
CA GLY A 23 -3.71 -24.37 2.92
C GLY A 23 -2.84 -24.49 1.65
N HIS A 24 -3.16 -25.40 0.73
CA HIS A 24 -2.43 -25.48 -0.53
C HIS A 24 -2.81 -24.32 -1.45
N GLY A 25 -1.83 -23.48 -1.75
CA GLY A 25 -1.99 -22.33 -2.63
C GLY A 25 -1.67 -22.67 -4.10
N ARG A 26 -2.47 -22.15 -5.03
CA ARG A 26 -2.20 -22.17 -6.48
C ARG A 26 -2.24 -20.74 -7.02
N ILE A 27 -1.19 -20.38 -7.76
CA ILE A 27 -0.98 -19.06 -8.32
C ILE A 27 -1.53 -19.01 -9.75
N PHE A 28 -2.31 -17.96 -10.06
CA PHE A 28 -2.74 -17.66 -11.44
C PHE A 28 -2.47 -16.18 -11.73
N LYS A 29 -2.16 -15.87 -12.97
CA LYS A 29 -1.77 -14.52 -13.39
C LYS A 29 -2.30 -14.22 -14.78
N ILE A 30 -3.21 -13.25 -14.86
CA ILE A 30 -3.92 -12.85 -16.08
C ILE A 30 -3.50 -11.43 -16.46
N LEU A 31 -3.45 -11.11 -17.75
CA LEU A 31 -3.26 -9.74 -18.18
C LEU A 31 -4.46 -8.88 -17.78
N SER A 32 -4.20 -7.75 -17.13
CA SER A 32 -5.26 -6.81 -16.76
C SER A 32 -5.92 -6.19 -18.00
N THR A 33 -7.20 -5.88 -17.86
CA THR A 33 -8.04 -5.21 -18.85
C THR A 33 -8.30 -3.76 -18.40
N PRO A 34 -7.50 -2.75 -18.86
CA PRO A 34 -7.57 -1.39 -18.31
C PRO A 34 -8.91 -0.68 -18.51
N ASP A 35 -9.68 -1.05 -19.55
CA ASP A 35 -10.98 -0.44 -19.84
C ASP A 35 -12.08 -0.94 -18.90
N ASP A 36 -12.07 -2.23 -18.57
CA ASP A 36 -12.91 -2.83 -17.52
C ASP A 36 -12.12 -3.91 -16.77
N PRO A 37 -11.57 -3.60 -15.58
CA PRO A 37 -10.80 -4.57 -14.81
C PRO A 37 -11.60 -5.80 -14.35
N SER A 38 -12.93 -5.74 -14.33
CA SER A 38 -13.76 -6.90 -14.00
C SER A 38 -13.66 -8.02 -15.02
N ASP A 39 -13.31 -7.72 -16.29
CA ASP A 39 -13.14 -8.75 -17.32
C ASP A 39 -11.92 -9.64 -17.06
N ALA A 40 -10.79 -9.04 -16.61
CA ALA A 40 -9.63 -9.82 -16.17
C ALA A 40 -9.95 -10.67 -14.94
N VAL A 41 -10.76 -10.15 -14.00
CA VAL A 41 -11.20 -10.93 -12.82
C VAL A 41 -11.96 -12.17 -13.27
N PHE A 42 -12.97 -12.03 -14.15
CA PHE A 42 -13.76 -13.18 -14.59
C PHE A 42 -13.01 -14.12 -15.53
N ALA A 43 -12.07 -13.61 -16.34
CA ALA A 43 -11.17 -14.46 -17.13
C ALA A 43 -10.30 -15.34 -16.22
N GLY A 44 -9.76 -14.76 -15.13
CA GLY A 44 -8.98 -15.51 -14.15
C GLY A 44 -9.82 -16.53 -13.36
N LEU A 45 -11.03 -16.17 -12.94
CA LEU A 45 -11.93 -17.09 -12.27
C LEU A 45 -12.32 -18.28 -13.17
N ALA A 46 -12.52 -18.03 -14.47
CA ALA A 46 -12.78 -19.09 -15.45
C ALA A 46 -11.55 -20.02 -15.64
N GLU A 47 -10.32 -19.45 -15.74
CA GLU A 47 -9.09 -20.25 -15.81
C GLU A 47 -8.88 -21.10 -14.56
N ILE A 48 -9.20 -20.55 -13.39
CA ILE A 48 -9.15 -21.29 -12.13
C ILE A 48 -10.18 -22.45 -12.15
N ALA A 49 -11.41 -22.19 -12.57
CA ALA A 49 -12.47 -23.21 -12.68
C ALA A 49 -12.04 -24.35 -13.62
N ASP A 50 -11.55 -24.03 -14.81
CA ASP A 50 -11.02 -25.00 -15.77
C ASP A 50 -9.88 -25.84 -15.19
N ALA A 51 -8.98 -25.22 -14.44
CA ALA A 51 -7.87 -25.90 -13.75
C ALA A 51 -8.33 -26.82 -12.60
N GLN A 52 -9.55 -26.63 -12.08
CA GLN A 52 -10.21 -27.55 -11.13
C GLN A 52 -11.09 -28.59 -11.83
N GLY A 53 -11.25 -28.53 -13.16
CA GLY A 53 -12.13 -29.42 -13.93
C GLY A 53 -13.62 -29.09 -13.75
N LEU A 54 -13.97 -27.84 -13.42
CA LEU A 54 -15.32 -27.38 -13.15
C LEU A 54 -15.72 -26.28 -14.14
N ASP A 55 -17.02 -26.12 -14.40
CA ASP A 55 -17.55 -24.90 -14.99
C ASP A 55 -17.54 -23.76 -13.94
N LEU A 56 -17.65 -22.51 -14.41
CA LEU A 56 -17.53 -21.34 -13.56
C LEU A 56 -18.56 -21.29 -12.42
N ASP A 57 -19.83 -21.63 -12.73
CA ASP A 57 -20.93 -21.62 -11.75
C ASP A 57 -20.72 -22.67 -10.66
N SER A 58 -20.35 -23.89 -11.06
CA SER A 58 -20.03 -24.99 -10.15
C SER A 58 -18.83 -24.68 -9.27
N PHE A 59 -17.80 -24.01 -9.82
CA PHE A 59 -16.65 -23.59 -9.06
C PHE A 59 -17.02 -22.49 -8.06
N LEU A 60 -17.66 -21.39 -8.50
CA LEU A 60 -18.00 -20.25 -7.65
C LEU A 60 -18.94 -20.63 -6.49
N SER A 61 -19.82 -21.62 -6.69
CA SER A 61 -20.67 -22.16 -5.61
C SER A 61 -19.88 -22.81 -4.46
N GLN A 62 -18.63 -23.22 -4.70
CA GLN A 62 -17.72 -23.82 -3.71
C GLN A 62 -16.79 -22.79 -3.06
N VAL A 63 -16.71 -21.57 -3.60
CA VAL A 63 -15.86 -20.49 -3.08
C VAL A 63 -16.54 -19.82 -1.88
N GLY A 64 -15.91 -19.88 -0.72
CA GLY A 64 -16.43 -19.29 0.52
C GLY A 64 -16.15 -17.82 0.68
N ARG A 65 -15.01 -17.36 0.13
CA ARG A 65 -14.58 -15.97 0.28
C ARG A 65 -13.73 -15.54 -0.90
N ILE A 66 -14.00 -14.34 -1.40
CA ILE A 66 -13.17 -13.61 -2.34
C ILE A 66 -12.72 -12.33 -1.66
N VAL A 67 -11.40 -12.12 -1.57
CA VAL A 67 -10.82 -10.84 -1.12
C VAL A 67 -10.23 -10.14 -2.33
N HIS A 68 -10.72 -8.94 -2.60
CA HIS A 68 -10.46 -8.24 -3.85
C HIS A 68 -9.78 -6.89 -3.61
N GLY A 69 -8.54 -6.75 -4.11
CA GLY A 69 -7.80 -5.51 -4.22
C GLY A 69 -8.02 -4.89 -5.60
N THR A 70 -8.22 -3.59 -5.65
CA THR A 70 -8.44 -2.88 -6.92
C THR A 70 -7.64 -1.60 -7.01
N THR A 71 -7.10 -1.34 -8.20
CA THR A 71 -6.42 -0.06 -8.51
C THR A 71 -7.31 0.95 -9.22
N VAL A 72 -8.61 0.67 -9.38
CA VAL A 72 -9.56 1.50 -10.14
C VAL A 72 -9.58 2.95 -9.64
N THR A 73 -9.72 3.14 -8.32
CA THR A 73 -9.76 4.48 -7.69
C THR A 73 -8.40 5.17 -7.75
N THR A 74 -7.32 4.44 -7.48
CA THR A 74 -5.95 4.94 -7.54
C THR A 74 -5.60 5.41 -8.95
N ASN A 75 -5.90 4.60 -9.96
CA ASN A 75 -5.64 4.93 -11.36
C ASN A 75 -6.46 6.14 -11.82
N ALA A 76 -7.71 6.28 -11.37
CA ALA A 76 -8.53 7.46 -11.68
C ALA A 76 -7.85 8.76 -11.21
N ILE A 77 -7.30 8.77 -10.00
CA ILE A 77 -6.56 9.94 -9.46
C ILE A 77 -5.24 10.16 -10.20
N LEU A 78 -4.44 9.11 -10.44
CA LEU A 78 -3.12 9.22 -11.06
C LEU A 78 -3.21 9.70 -12.52
N THR A 79 -4.23 9.25 -13.24
CA THR A 79 -4.43 9.61 -14.66
C THR A 79 -5.31 10.85 -14.85
N GLY A 80 -5.86 11.42 -13.77
CA GLY A 80 -6.77 12.57 -13.83
C GLY A 80 -8.14 12.24 -14.44
N ARG A 81 -8.52 10.95 -14.48
CA ARG A 81 -9.81 10.47 -15.02
C ARG A 81 -10.88 10.34 -13.93
N THR A 82 -10.94 11.33 -13.03
CA THR A 82 -11.99 11.41 -12.01
C THR A 82 -13.29 11.93 -12.60
N VAL A 83 -14.41 11.71 -11.91
CA VAL A 83 -15.69 12.31 -12.36
C VAL A 83 -15.69 13.83 -12.12
N PRO A 84 -16.45 14.61 -12.92
CA PRO A 84 -16.69 16.01 -12.66
C PRO A 84 -17.27 16.20 -11.25
N THR A 85 -16.54 16.93 -10.40
CA THR A 85 -16.83 17.03 -8.96
C THR A 85 -17.00 18.47 -8.54
N GLY A 86 -18.05 18.75 -7.73
CA GLY A 86 -18.28 20.02 -7.07
C GLY A 86 -17.82 20.03 -5.61
N LEU A 87 -17.64 21.21 -5.03
CA LEU A 87 -17.32 21.38 -3.60
C LEU A 87 -18.21 22.47 -3.00
N LEU A 88 -19.00 22.14 -1.98
CA LEU A 88 -19.62 23.10 -1.08
C LEU A 88 -18.71 23.35 0.11
N THR A 89 -18.47 24.62 0.44
CA THR A 89 -17.60 25.00 1.54
C THR A 89 -18.06 26.28 2.21
N THR A 90 -17.68 26.50 3.45
CA THR A 90 -17.98 27.74 4.21
C THR A 90 -17.55 28.98 3.43
N ALA A 91 -18.38 30.01 3.36
CA ALA A 91 -18.05 31.29 2.74
C ALA A 91 -16.74 31.86 3.34
N GLY A 92 -15.86 32.34 2.43
CA GLY A 92 -14.51 32.81 2.77
C GLY A 92 -13.43 31.73 2.70
N PHE A 93 -13.76 30.41 2.60
CA PHE A 93 -12.79 29.31 2.58
C PHE A 93 -12.70 28.55 1.25
N ARG A 94 -13.31 29.08 0.19
CA ARG A 94 -13.37 28.47 -1.15
C ARG A 94 -11.99 28.08 -1.71
N ASP A 95 -10.97 28.87 -1.42
CA ASP A 95 -9.64 28.69 -2.02
C ASP A 95 -8.70 27.84 -1.16
N ALA A 96 -9.15 27.30 -0.01
CA ALA A 96 -8.37 26.45 0.86
C ALA A 96 -7.81 25.20 0.15
N LEU A 97 -8.61 24.58 -0.73
CA LEU A 97 -8.18 23.41 -1.52
C LEU A 97 -6.98 23.74 -2.44
N GLN A 98 -6.89 24.94 -2.96
CA GLN A 98 -5.80 25.39 -3.83
C GLN A 98 -4.61 25.94 -3.05
N MET A 99 -4.86 26.69 -1.98
CA MET A 99 -3.82 27.24 -1.11
C MET A 99 -3.10 26.13 -0.33
N ARG A 100 -3.80 25.02 -0.09
CA ARG A 100 -3.28 23.89 0.69
C ARG A 100 -2.82 24.39 2.08
N ARG A 101 -1.57 24.10 2.46
CA ARG A 101 -0.93 24.61 3.68
C ARG A 101 -0.03 25.83 3.44
N GLY A 102 0.02 26.34 2.21
CA GLY A 102 0.97 27.39 1.83
C GLY A 102 2.44 26.94 1.78
N ILE A 103 2.70 25.66 2.03
CA ILE A 103 4.04 25.06 2.02
C ILE A 103 4.31 24.47 0.64
N ARG A 104 5.51 24.69 0.12
CA ARG A 104 6.01 24.05 -1.10
C ARG A 104 6.67 22.72 -0.75
N GLU A 105 6.39 21.66 -1.49
CA GLU A 105 7.06 20.36 -1.33
C GLU A 105 8.54 20.42 -1.70
N LYS A 106 8.90 21.33 -2.63
CA LYS A 106 10.28 21.65 -3.01
C LYS A 106 10.57 23.11 -2.71
N LEU A 107 11.13 23.36 -1.53
CA LEU A 107 11.26 24.71 -0.95
C LEU A 107 12.08 25.66 -1.83
N TYR A 108 13.13 25.13 -2.48
CA TYR A 108 14.10 25.90 -3.28
C TYR A 108 13.88 25.78 -4.79
N ASP A 109 12.78 25.18 -5.24
CA ASP A 109 12.45 25.09 -6.65
C ASP A 109 11.72 26.36 -7.11
N ASN A 110 12.41 27.22 -7.82
CA ASN A 110 11.84 28.46 -8.35
C ASN A 110 10.78 28.23 -9.45
N LYS A 111 10.74 27.02 -10.04
CA LYS A 111 9.77 26.61 -11.05
C LYS A 111 8.66 25.73 -10.46
N TYR A 112 8.59 25.65 -9.13
CA TYR A 112 7.57 24.86 -8.45
C TYR A 112 6.16 25.27 -8.86
N LEU A 113 5.38 24.29 -9.30
CA LEU A 113 3.95 24.42 -9.56
C LEU A 113 3.19 23.55 -8.58
N ALA A 114 2.21 24.12 -7.88
CA ALA A 114 1.27 23.35 -7.09
C ALA A 114 0.45 22.41 -7.99
N PRO A 115 0.02 21.24 -7.51
CA PRO A 115 -0.87 20.38 -8.29
C PRO A 115 -2.18 21.11 -8.59
N THR A 116 -2.70 20.93 -9.80
CA THR A 116 -4.02 21.43 -10.17
C THR A 116 -5.09 20.76 -9.33
N PRO A 117 -5.91 21.50 -8.57
CA PRO A 117 -6.96 20.90 -7.74
C PRO A 117 -7.96 20.10 -8.56
N ILE A 118 -8.40 18.94 -8.02
CA ILE A 118 -9.43 18.09 -8.64
C ILE A 118 -10.71 18.86 -8.90
N VAL A 119 -11.13 19.71 -7.94
CA VAL A 119 -12.28 20.59 -8.11
C VAL A 119 -11.77 21.95 -8.58
N PRO A 120 -12.05 22.39 -9.81
CA PRO A 120 -11.65 23.70 -10.30
C PRO A 120 -12.41 24.81 -9.55
N ARG A 121 -11.85 26.03 -9.52
CA ARG A 121 -12.35 27.12 -8.69
C ARG A 121 -13.82 27.47 -8.95
N TRP A 122 -14.25 27.34 -10.18
CA TRP A 122 -15.64 27.66 -10.58
C TRP A 122 -16.67 26.60 -10.15
N LEU A 123 -16.25 25.40 -9.73
CA LEU A 123 -17.10 24.37 -9.11
C LEU A 123 -17.03 24.37 -7.58
N ARG A 124 -16.25 25.27 -6.96
CA ARG A 124 -16.22 25.45 -5.51
C ARG A 124 -17.23 26.51 -5.10
N ARG A 125 -18.31 26.10 -4.47
CA ARG A 125 -19.45 26.94 -4.12
C ARG A 125 -19.41 27.31 -2.64
N PRO A 126 -19.25 28.61 -2.30
CA PRO A 126 -19.33 29.05 -0.92
C PRO A 126 -20.78 29.06 -0.45
N VAL A 127 -20.99 28.65 0.80
CA VAL A 127 -22.28 28.65 1.49
C VAL A 127 -22.14 29.49 2.76
N GLN A 128 -23.08 30.37 3.01
CA GLN A 128 -23.16 31.17 4.24
C GLN A 128 -23.57 30.27 5.39
N GLU A 129 -22.61 29.99 6.25
CA GLU A 129 -22.77 29.23 7.48
C GLU A 129 -21.54 29.43 8.35
N ARG A 130 -21.61 29.18 9.65
CA ARG A 130 -20.43 29.12 10.51
C ARG A 130 -20.68 28.33 11.78
N ILE A 131 -19.88 27.31 12.00
CA ILE A 131 -19.70 26.60 13.28
C ILE A 131 -18.35 27.02 13.87
N ASP A 132 -18.26 27.22 15.21
CA ASP A 132 -17.00 27.45 15.91
C ASP A 132 -16.34 26.13 16.34
N GLN A 133 -15.14 26.21 16.92
CA GLN A 133 -14.37 25.04 17.39
C GLN A 133 -15.03 24.30 18.57
N ALA A 134 -15.98 24.96 19.27
CA ALA A 134 -16.75 24.35 20.36
C ALA A 134 -18.01 23.62 19.85
N GLY A 135 -18.32 23.75 18.54
CA GLY A 135 -19.53 23.19 17.94
C GLY A 135 -20.75 24.11 17.99
N THR A 136 -20.58 25.38 18.38
CA THR A 136 -21.69 26.36 18.42
C THR A 136 -21.89 26.96 17.04
N ALA A 137 -23.13 27.05 16.59
CA ALA A 137 -23.48 27.75 15.35
C ALA A 137 -23.40 29.28 15.57
N ILE A 138 -22.36 29.92 15.00
CA ILE A 138 -22.19 31.38 15.01
C ILE A 138 -23.09 32.03 13.95
N SER A 139 -23.20 31.39 12.78
CA SER A 139 -24.12 31.79 11.72
C SER A 139 -24.92 30.59 11.26
N PRO A 140 -26.25 30.71 11.10
CA PRO A 140 -27.06 29.61 10.61
C PRO A 140 -26.68 29.25 9.18
N LEU A 141 -27.01 28.02 8.77
CA LEU A 141 -26.89 27.58 7.40
C LEU A 141 -27.96 28.29 6.53
N VAL A 142 -27.51 28.91 5.46
CA VAL A 142 -28.41 29.50 4.43
C VAL A 142 -28.69 28.44 3.38
N LEU A 143 -29.89 27.84 3.43
CA LEU A 143 -30.26 26.75 2.51
C LEU A 143 -30.45 27.24 1.08
N GLU A 144 -30.78 28.49 0.86
CA GLU A 144 -30.91 29.13 -0.45
C GLU A 144 -29.54 29.13 -1.20
N ASP A 145 -28.43 29.27 -0.47
CA ASP A 145 -27.07 29.14 -1.06
C ASP A 145 -26.83 27.70 -1.51
N VAL A 146 -27.31 26.70 -0.77
CA VAL A 146 -27.23 25.30 -1.14
C VAL A 146 -28.03 25.00 -2.40
N ASP A 147 -29.27 25.55 -2.50
CA ASP A 147 -30.11 25.40 -3.67
C ASP A 147 -29.50 26.06 -4.91
N ALA A 148 -28.97 27.27 -4.77
CA ALA A 148 -28.29 27.96 -5.86
C ALA A 148 -27.04 27.23 -6.31
N ALA A 149 -26.27 26.62 -5.36
CA ALA A 149 -25.14 25.80 -5.67
C ALA A 149 -25.56 24.51 -6.40
N ALA A 150 -26.63 23.85 -5.96
CA ALA A 150 -27.15 22.64 -6.59
C ALA A 150 -27.51 22.87 -8.07
N GLU A 151 -28.21 23.99 -8.36
CA GLU A 151 -28.58 24.37 -9.73
C GLU A 151 -27.32 24.56 -10.61
N GLN A 152 -26.35 25.34 -10.13
CA GLN A 152 -25.14 25.62 -10.88
C GLN A 152 -24.26 24.36 -11.10
N LEU A 153 -24.22 23.46 -10.13
CA LEU A 153 -23.50 22.20 -10.25
C LEU A 153 -24.22 21.24 -11.22
N ARG A 154 -25.55 21.22 -11.21
CA ARG A 154 -26.35 20.47 -12.18
C ARG A 154 -26.12 20.96 -13.62
N GLU A 155 -26.15 22.27 -13.83
CA GLU A 155 -25.85 22.87 -15.14
C GLU A 155 -24.45 22.56 -15.63
N ALA A 156 -23.50 22.41 -14.70
CA ALA A 156 -22.11 22.06 -14.97
C ALA A 156 -21.90 20.55 -15.23
N GLY A 157 -22.93 19.73 -15.07
CA GLY A 157 -22.87 18.28 -15.32
C GLY A 157 -21.97 17.53 -14.33
N VAL A 158 -21.92 17.96 -13.04
CA VAL A 158 -21.13 17.21 -12.04
C VAL A 158 -21.81 15.88 -11.69
N GLU A 159 -21.02 14.86 -11.44
CA GLU A 159 -21.49 13.53 -11.00
C GLU A 159 -21.31 13.34 -9.49
N ALA A 160 -20.49 14.17 -8.83
CA ALA A 160 -20.25 14.08 -7.41
C ALA A 160 -20.11 15.45 -6.75
N VAL A 161 -20.48 15.56 -5.47
CA VAL A 161 -20.33 16.76 -4.66
C VAL A 161 -19.69 16.43 -3.32
N ALA A 162 -18.58 17.10 -3.01
CA ALA A 162 -17.99 17.12 -1.68
C ALA A 162 -18.60 18.29 -0.87
N ILE A 163 -18.88 18.05 0.41
CA ILE A 163 -19.27 19.09 1.36
C ILE A 163 -18.23 19.15 2.46
N CYS A 164 -17.60 20.30 2.65
CA CYS A 164 -16.65 20.50 3.73
C CYS A 164 -16.82 21.89 4.33
N PHE A 165 -17.49 21.94 5.51
CA PHE A 165 -17.70 23.16 6.25
C PHE A 165 -16.71 23.31 7.41
N MET A 166 -16.49 24.55 7.82
CA MET A 166 -15.58 24.86 8.91
C MET A 166 -16.12 24.28 10.23
N HIS A 167 -15.25 23.56 10.94
CA HIS A 167 -15.55 22.91 12.23
C HIS A 167 -16.72 21.91 12.23
N SER A 168 -17.11 21.37 11.07
CA SER A 168 -18.14 20.31 10.97
C SER A 168 -17.79 19.04 11.76
N TYR A 169 -16.51 18.81 12.07
CA TYR A 169 -16.07 17.75 12.98
C TYR A 169 -16.57 17.93 14.42
N ALA A 170 -16.80 19.18 14.85
CA ALA A 170 -17.33 19.48 16.18
C ALA A 170 -18.87 19.46 16.20
N ASN A 171 -19.50 19.84 15.08
CA ASN A 171 -20.96 19.78 14.91
C ASN A 171 -21.32 19.62 13.43
N ALA A 172 -21.81 18.45 13.07
CA ALA A 172 -22.13 18.08 11.70
C ALA A 172 -23.50 18.59 11.20
N ALA A 173 -24.27 19.32 12.00
CA ALA A 173 -25.66 19.67 11.68
C ALA A 173 -25.80 20.41 10.34
N HIS A 174 -24.92 21.38 10.05
CA HIS A 174 -24.96 22.14 8.80
C HIS A 174 -24.59 21.25 7.58
N GLU A 175 -23.58 20.39 7.69
CA GLU A 175 -23.25 19.47 6.59
C GLU A 175 -24.36 18.45 6.34
N ARG A 176 -24.98 17.90 7.38
CA ARG A 176 -26.10 16.98 7.25
C ARG A 176 -27.28 17.63 6.53
N ALA A 177 -27.67 18.83 6.98
CA ALA A 177 -28.78 19.57 6.34
C ALA A 177 -28.47 19.93 4.88
N ALA A 178 -27.22 20.34 4.57
CA ALA A 178 -26.80 20.60 3.21
C ALA A 178 -26.78 19.33 2.34
N ALA A 179 -26.31 18.20 2.88
CA ALA A 179 -26.29 16.92 2.18
C ALA A 179 -27.71 16.41 1.89
N GLU A 180 -28.63 16.48 2.86
CA GLU A 180 -30.03 16.12 2.66
C GLU A 180 -30.67 16.98 1.56
N ARG A 181 -30.41 18.30 1.57
CA ARG A 181 -30.93 19.23 0.57
C ARG A 181 -30.36 18.94 -0.82
N LEU A 182 -29.05 18.65 -0.93
CA LEU A 182 -28.45 18.29 -2.20
C LEU A 182 -28.96 16.95 -2.75
N ARG A 183 -29.08 15.91 -1.93
CA ARG A 183 -29.64 14.61 -2.34
C ARG A 183 -31.08 14.73 -2.84
N ALA A 184 -31.89 15.61 -2.21
CA ALA A 184 -33.24 15.88 -2.67
C ALA A 184 -33.29 16.64 -4.01
N ALA A 185 -32.38 17.60 -4.23
CA ALA A 185 -32.29 18.38 -5.47
C ALA A 185 -31.62 17.61 -6.62
N LEU A 186 -30.71 16.70 -6.32
CA LEU A 186 -29.83 16.00 -7.26
C LEU A 186 -29.74 14.49 -6.88
N PRO A 187 -30.80 13.70 -7.09
CA PRO A 187 -30.89 12.33 -6.57
C PRO A 187 -29.86 11.37 -7.16
N ASP A 188 -29.34 11.63 -8.36
CA ASP A 188 -28.38 10.77 -9.06
C ASP A 188 -26.92 11.13 -8.75
N ILE A 189 -26.68 12.15 -7.91
CA ILE A 189 -25.32 12.62 -7.61
C ILE A 189 -24.77 11.95 -6.34
N PHE A 190 -23.50 11.54 -6.40
CA PHE A 190 -22.77 11.05 -5.23
C PHE A 190 -22.44 12.24 -4.30
N VAL A 191 -22.98 12.25 -3.09
CA VAL A 191 -22.73 13.28 -2.08
C VAL A 191 -21.85 12.74 -0.97
N SER A 192 -20.73 13.42 -0.71
CA SER A 192 -19.72 13.07 0.30
C SER A 192 -19.56 14.21 1.30
N SER A 193 -19.87 13.99 2.58
CA SER A 193 -19.75 14.98 3.65
C SER A 193 -18.50 14.76 4.48
N SER A 194 -17.75 15.81 4.79
CA SER A 194 -16.49 15.71 5.53
C SER A 194 -16.69 15.19 6.96
N SER A 195 -17.83 15.43 7.56
CA SER A 195 -18.22 14.91 8.88
C SER A 195 -18.50 13.40 8.89
N GLU A 196 -18.76 12.80 7.72
CA GLU A 196 -18.91 11.34 7.56
C GLU A 196 -17.58 10.69 7.14
N VAL A 197 -16.81 11.36 6.27
CA VAL A 197 -15.55 10.83 5.72
C VAL A 197 -14.41 10.93 6.73
N LEU A 198 -14.25 12.09 7.37
CA LEU A 198 -13.09 12.38 8.22
C LEU A 198 -13.41 13.44 9.28
N PRO A 199 -14.13 13.10 10.36
CA PRO A 199 -14.53 14.06 11.40
C PRO A 199 -13.38 14.44 12.35
N GLN A 200 -12.34 15.07 11.78
CA GLN A 200 -11.18 15.54 12.54
C GLN A 200 -10.80 16.99 12.21
N VAL A 201 -9.99 17.59 13.07
CA VAL A 201 -9.37 18.91 12.83
C VAL A 201 -8.54 18.90 11.55
N ARG A 202 -8.04 20.07 11.11
CA ARG A 202 -7.24 20.25 9.89
C ARG A 202 -8.11 20.38 8.63
N PHE A 203 -8.51 21.60 8.37
CA PHE A 203 -9.49 21.92 7.30
C PHE A 203 -9.03 21.51 5.91
N TYR A 204 -7.74 21.72 5.56
CA TYR A 204 -7.23 21.34 4.24
C TYR A 204 -7.25 19.82 4.02
N GLU A 205 -6.72 19.06 4.96
CA GLU A 205 -6.67 17.59 4.85
C GLU A 205 -8.07 16.99 4.79
N ARG A 206 -8.98 17.50 5.60
CA ARG A 206 -10.37 17.09 5.59
C ARG A 206 -11.04 17.40 4.25
N THR A 207 -10.84 18.62 3.71
CA THR A 207 -11.38 19.04 2.41
C THR A 207 -10.77 18.19 1.28
N SER A 208 -9.45 18.00 1.26
CA SER A 208 -8.77 17.21 0.23
C SER A 208 -9.25 15.76 0.23
N THR A 209 -9.34 15.12 1.41
CA THR A 209 -9.81 13.74 1.55
C THR A 209 -11.26 13.58 1.13
N THR A 210 -12.13 14.53 1.50
CA THR A 210 -13.55 14.50 1.09
C THR A 210 -13.71 14.69 -0.42
N VAL A 211 -12.89 15.55 -1.03
CA VAL A 211 -12.88 15.74 -2.49
C VAL A 211 -12.38 14.47 -3.20
N LEU A 212 -11.33 13.82 -2.69
CA LEU A 212 -10.88 12.52 -3.21
C LEU A 212 -12.01 11.48 -3.13
N ASN A 213 -12.68 11.39 -1.98
CA ASN A 213 -13.80 10.47 -1.76
C ASN A 213 -14.94 10.70 -2.76
N ALA A 214 -15.34 11.96 -2.96
CA ALA A 214 -16.37 12.31 -3.92
C ALA A 214 -15.95 11.99 -5.36
N ALA A 215 -14.72 12.34 -5.74
CA ALA A 215 -14.22 12.25 -7.11
C ALA A 215 -14.07 10.81 -7.63
N VAL A 216 -13.89 9.83 -6.74
CA VAL A 216 -13.78 8.41 -7.11
C VAL A 216 -15.02 7.59 -6.77
N GLY A 217 -15.96 8.15 -6.00
CA GLY A 217 -17.17 7.44 -5.55
C GLY A 217 -17.98 6.81 -6.68
N PRO A 218 -18.44 7.56 -7.68
CA PRO A 218 -19.20 7.00 -8.78
C PRO A 218 -18.44 5.95 -9.60
N ILE A 219 -17.12 6.08 -9.68
CA ILE A 219 -16.25 5.13 -10.40
C ILE A 219 -16.23 3.79 -9.68
N LEU A 220 -15.95 3.83 -8.35
CA LEU A 220 -15.91 2.61 -7.53
C LEU A 220 -17.28 1.94 -7.48
N ASN A 221 -18.36 2.70 -7.28
CA ASN A 221 -19.70 2.14 -7.17
C ASN A 221 -20.09 1.40 -8.45
N ARG A 222 -19.91 2.02 -9.63
CA ARG A 222 -20.15 1.34 -10.92
C ARG A 222 -19.33 0.06 -11.09
N TYR A 223 -18.10 0.06 -10.61
CA TYR A 223 -17.23 -1.11 -10.65
C TYR A 223 -17.73 -2.21 -9.73
N LEU A 224 -18.03 -1.89 -8.46
CA LEU A 224 -18.51 -2.85 -7.47
C LEU A 224 -19.87 -3.45 -7.87
N ASP A 225 -20.80 -2.63 -8.36
CA ASP A 225 -22.11 -3.09 -8.84
C ASP A 225 -21.97 -4.13 -9.96
N ARG A 226 -21.06 -3.90 -10.92
CA ARG A 226 -20.79 -4.87 -11.99
C ARG A 226 -20.17 -6.15 -11.44
N LEU A 227 -19.16 -6.02 -10.58
CA LEU A 227 -18.46 -7.17 -10.02
C LEU A 227 -19.43 -8.05 -9.22
N THR A 228 -20.19 -7.44 -8.31
CA THR A 228 -21.17 -8.15 -7.47
C THR A 228 -22.25 -8.82 -8.31
N SER A 229 -22.86 -8.06 -9.25
CA SER A 229 -23.91 -8.60 -10.12
C SER A 229 -23.43 -9.79 -10.97
N ARG A 230 -22.20 -9.74 -11.48
CA ARG A 230 -21.62 -10.86 -12.24
C ARG A 230 -21.32 -12.07 -11.35
N LEU A 231 -20.83 -11.86 -10.14
CA LEU A 231 -20.60 -12.94 -9.16
C LEU A 231 -21.92 -13.64 -8.79
N ASP A 232 -22.94 -12.85 -8.47
CA ASP A 232 -24.29 -13.37 -8.14
C ASP A 232 -24.89 -14.15 -9.31
N HIS A 233 -24.75 -13.67 -10.54
CA HIS A 233 -25.24 -14.33 -11.75
C HIS A 233 -24.60 -15.69 -11.99
N ASN A 234 -23.32 -15.85 -11.63
CA ASN A 234 -22.57 -17.10 -11.75
C ASN A 234 -22.58 -17.92 -10.45
N GLY A 235 -23.57 -17.71 -9.57
CA GLY A 235 -23.84 -18.59 -8.41
C GLY A 235 -22.89 -18.45 -7.23
N PHE A 236 -22.11 -17.36 -7.13
CA PHE A 236 -21.28 -17.10 -5.96
C PHE A 236 -22.15 -16.77 -4.74
N GLY A 237 -22.09 -17.61 -3.72
CA GLY A 237 -22.83 -17.43 -2.46
C GLY A 237 -21.93 -17.13 -1.25
N GLY A 238 -20.65 -16.85 -1.48
CA GLY A 238 -19.66 -16.56 -0.44
C GLY A 238 -19.59 -15.07 -0.09
N ALA A 239 -18.59 -14.70 0.72
CA ALA A 239 -18.32 -13.30 1.10
C ALA A 239 -17.36 -12.64 0.10
N LEU A 240 -17.79 -11.54 -0.53
CA LEU A 240 -16.91 -10.63 -1.26
C LEU A 240 -16.43 -9.55 -0.29
N LEU A 241 -15.12 -9.40 -0.16
CA LEU A 241 -14.47 -8.40 0.69
C LEU A 241 -13.54 -7.52 -0.15
N ILE A 242 -13.54 -6.21 0.11
CA ILE A 242 -12.77 -5.22 -0.62
C ILE A 242 -11.59 -4.75 0.23
N MET A 243 -10.38 -4.81 -0.33
CA MET A 243 -9.16 -4.36 0.33
C MET A 243 -9.15 -2.84 0.50
N GLN A 244 -8.74 -2.39 1.69
CA GLN A 244 -8.61 -0.98 2.04
C GLN A 244 -7.14 -0.56 2.19
N SER A 245 -6.88 0.74 2.11
CA SER A 245 -5.55 1.33 2.30
C SER A 245 -4.97 1.12 3.71
N ASN A 246 -5.82 0.92 4.72
CA ASN A 246 -5.41 0.68 6.11
C ASN A 246 -4.95 -0.77 6.38
N GLY A 247 -4.92 -1.63 5.34
CA GLY A 247 -4.54 -3.03 5.46
C GLY A 247 -5.66 -3.94 5.96
N GLY A 248 -6.87 -3.44 6.14
CA GLY A 248 -8.06 -4.23 6.42
C GLY A 248 -8.90 -4.46 5.17
N VAL A 249 -9.95 -5.24 5.34
CA VAL A 249 -11.00 -5.43 4.32
C VAL A 249 -12.34 -4.95 4.86
N CYS A 250 -13.29 -4.69 3.97
CA CYS A 250 -14.67 -4.36 4.31
C CYS A 250 -15.63 -4.94 3.26
N ALA A 251 -16.92 -4.98 3.57
CA ALA A 251 -17.94 -5.32 2.59
C ALA A 251 -18.01 -4.28 1.45
N PRO A 252 -18.50 -4.67 0.25
CA PRO A 252 -18.64 -3.75 -0.89
C PRO A 252 -19.45 -2.48 -0.56
N GLU A 253 -20.49 -2.60 0.27
CA GLU A 253 -21.33 -1.49 0.69
C GLU A 253 -20.58 -0.48 1.57
N ALA A 254 -19.64 -0.95 2.40
CA ALA A 254 -18.78 -0.08 3.22
C ALA A 254 -17.76 0.64 2.33
N ALA A 255 -17.15 -0.06 1.38
CA ALA A 255 -16.24 0.55 0.39
C ALA A 255 -16.98 1.58 -0.48
N ALA A 256 -18.22 1.32 -0.89
CA ALA A 256 -19.07 2.23 -1.66
C ALA A 256 -19.40 3.52 -0.90
N ARG A 257 -19.50 3.47 0.43
CA ARG A 257 -19.71 4.66 1.28
C ARG A 257 -18.45 5.47 1.51
N LEU A 258 -17.29 4.80 1.59
CA LEU A 258 -15.99 5.43 1.81
C LEU A 258 -14.98 5.05 0.69
N PRO A 259 -15.25 5.42 -0.57
CA PRO A 259 -14.41 5.05 -1.72
C PRO A 259 -12.92 5.41 -1.57
N ALA A 260 -12.62 6.52 -0.88
CA ALA A 260 -11.24 6.92 -0.65
C ALA A 260 -10.44 5.91 0.20
N SER A 261 -11.10 5.01 0.95
CA SER A 261 -10.42 3.94 1.69
C SER A 261 -9.79 2.89 0.77
N THR A 262 -10.17 2.82 -0.51
CA THR A 262 -9.58 1.90 -1.50
C THR A 262 -8.39 2.49 -2.26
N LEU A 263 -8.08 3.79 -2.05
CA LEU A 263 -6.91 4.43 -2.64
C LEU A 263 -5.64 3.81 -2.07
N LEU A 264 -4.70 3.42 -2.93
CA LEU A 264 -3.43 2.77 -2.53
C LEU A 264 -3.63 1.42 -1.80
N SER A 265 -4.75 0.72 -2.03
CA SER A 265 -5.04 -0.55 -1.36
C SER A 265 -4.23 -1.75 -1.89
N GLY A 266 -3.77 -1.74 -3.15
CA GLY A 266 -3.00 -2.84 -3.74
C GLY A 266 -1.78 -3.20 -2.89
N PRO A 267 -0.82 -2.28 -2.70
CA PRO A 267 0.39 -2.58 -1.94
C PRO A 267 0.14 -2.76 -0.43
N ALA A 268 -1.04 -2.40 0.10
CA ALA A 268 -1.34 -2.48 1.53
C ALA A 268 -1.41 -3.92 2.07
N ALA A 269 -1.65 -4.91 1.22
CA ALA A 269 -1.73 -6.31 1.63
C ALA A 269 -0.35 -6.99 1.77
N GLY A 270 0.69 -6.50 1.09
CA GLY A 270 2.04 -7.04 1.17
C GLY A 270 2.60 -7.07 2.61
N PRO A 271 2.56 -5.95 3.35
CA PRO A 271 2.96 -5.93 4.76
C PRO A 271 2.19 -6.90 5.64
N ILE A 272 0.90 -7.12 5.36
CA ILE A 272 0.08 -8.09 6.12
C ILE A 272 0.56 -9.52 5.87
N ALA A 273 0.88 -9.85 4.61
CA ALA A 273 1.45 -11.16 4.30
C ALA A 273 2.76 -11.39 5.05
N GLY A 274 3.60 -10.37 5.16
CA GLY A 274 4.90 -10.43 5.83
C GLY A 274 4.82 -10.97 7.26
N GLN A 275 3.78 -10.64 8.00
CA GLN A 275 3.58 -11.14 9.37
C GLN A 275 3.57 -12.67 9.45
N ALA A 276 3.11 -13.35 8.41
CA ALA A 276 3.00 -14.80 8.40
C ALA A 276 4.36 -15.50 8.25
N TYR A 277 5.35 -14.81 7.68
CA TYR A 277 6.67 -15.36 7.39
C TYR A 277 7.75 -14.90 8.38
N ALA A 278 7.58 -13.73 9.00
CA ALA A 278 8.60 -13.13 9.84
C ALA A 278 8.85 -13.83 11.18
N GLY A 279 7.91 -14.57 11.71
CA GLY A 279 8.02 -15.34 12.96
C GLY A 279 8.37 -14.55 14.22
N GLY A 280 8.49 -13.22 14.15
CA GLY A 280 9.04 -12.37 15.19
C GLY A 280 8.29 -11.04 15.42
N ASP A 281 8.91 -10.17 16.22
CA ASP A 281 8.29 -8.93 16.70
C ASP A 281 8.27 -7.80 15.65
N GLY A 282 9.04 -7.90 14.57
CA GLY A 282 9.07 -6.90 13.52
C GLY A 282 9.75 -7.41 12.24
N TYR A 283 9.50 -6.70 11.13
CA TYR A 283 10.05 -7.04 9.81
C TYR A 283 9.97 -5.84 8.86
N ILE A 284 10.75 -5.91 7.80
CA ILE A 284 10.66 -5.00 6.65
C ILE A 284 10.13 -5.79 5.47
N THR A 285 9.09 -5.29 4.80
CA THR A 285 8.60 -5.87 3.53
C THR A 285 9.01 -5.00 2.37
N VAL A 286 9.48 -5.61 1.30
CA VAL A 286 9.74 -4.95 0.03
C VAL A 286 9.04 -5.69 -1.09
N ASP A 287 8.48 -4.94 -2.04
CA ASP A 287 7.87 -5.49 -3.25
C ASP A 287 8.45 -4.76 -4.47
N MET A 288 9.10 -5.50 -5.36
CA MET A 288 9.64 -4.99 -6.61
C MET A 288 8.97 -5.63 -7.81
N GLY A 289 8.09 -4.86 -8.42
CA GLY A 289 7.45 -5.24 -9.67
C GLY A 289 8.20 -4.74 -10.91
N GLY A 290 7.45 -4.55 -12.00
CA GLY A 290 8.00 -4.03 -13.26
C GLY A 290 8.24 -2.52 -13.27
N THR A 291 7.53 -1.74 -12.44
CA THR A 291 7.51 -0.26 -12.50
C THR A 291 7.90 0.43 -11.21
N SER A 292 7.67 -0.19 -10.07
CA SER A 292 7.82 0.39 -8.75
C SER A 292 8.50 -0.56 -7.77
N PHE A 293 8.98 0.03 -6.69
CA PHE A 293 9.44 -0.64 -5.49
C PHE A 293 8.72 -0.03 -4.30
N GLU A 294 8.04 -0.85 -3.55
CA GLU A 294 7.34 -0.52 -2.33
C GLU A 294 8.12 -1.07 -1.13
N ALA A 295 8.30 -0.24 -0.11
CA ALA A 295 8.90 -0.65 1.16
C ALA A 295 8.01 -0.27 2.33
N SER A 296 7.82 -1.17 3.28
CA SER A 296 7.07 -0.93 4.51
C SER A 296 7.72 -1.65 5.69
N MET A 297 7.35 -1.23 6.89
CA MET A 297 7.90 -1.76 8.13
C MET A 297 6.81 -2.13 9.11
N ALA A 298 6.99 -3.25 9.81
CA ALA A 298 6.16 -3.66 10.94
C ALA A 298 6.95 -3.64 12.23
N ARG A 299 6.30 -3.29 13.33
CA ARG A 299 6.83 -3.34 14.69
C ARG A 299 5.88 -4.12 15.57
N ALA A 300 6.41 -4.93 16.47
CA ALA A 300 5.60 -5.79 17.35
C ALA A 300 4.50 -6.54 16.56
N GLY A 301 4.87 -7.11 15.41
CA GLY A 301 3.96 -7.82 14.53
C GLY A 301 2.89 -6.96 13.81
N THR A 302 2.94 -5.63 13.98
CA THR A 302 1.90 -4.74 13.40
C THR A 302 2.53 -3.81 12.36
N PRO A 303 2.06 -3.85 11.10
CA PRO A 303 2.49 -2.91 10.07
C PRO A 303 2.19 -1.45 10.46
N ALA A 304 3.12 -0.56 10.09
CA ALA A 304 2.99 0.87 10.39
C ALA A 304 1.83 1.51 9.61
N ILE A 305 1.08 2.37 10.30
CA ILE A 305 -0.06 3.12 9.74
C ILE A 305 0.27 4.62 9.77
N THR A 306 -0.05 5.32 8.69
CA THR A 306 0.04 6.78 8.59
C THR A 306 -1.33 7.41 8.34
N THR A 307 -1.50 8.64 8.78
CA THR A 307 -2.62 9.52 8.42
C THR A 307 -2.15 10.74 7.61
N GLY A 308 -0.90 10.72 7.19
CA GLY A 308 -0.26 11.76 6.37
C GLY A 308 0.00 11.32 4.93
N ALA A 309 -0.72 10.33 4.41
CA ALA A 309 -0.54 9.85 3.05
C ALA A 309 -0.86 10.93 2.00
N THR A 310 -0.25 10.79 0.85
CA THR A 310 -0.55 11.61 -0.33
C THR A 310 -0.72 10.74 -1.55
N ILE A 311 -1.68 11.08 -2.40
CA ILE A 311 -1.84 10.47 -3.72
C ILE A 311 -1.80 11.55 -4.78
N ASN A 312 -0.93 11.40 -5.77
CA ASN A 312 -0.71 12.41 -6.81
C ASN A 312 -0.55 13.85 -6.23
N ARG A 313 0.15 13.96 -5.08
CA ARG A 313 0.39 15.20 -4.31
C ARG A 313 -0.87 15.78 -3.63
N PHE A 314 -2.01 15.08 -3.61
CA PHE A 314 -3.19 15.44 -2.83
C PHE A 314 -3.14 14.78 -1.45
N ALA A 315 -3.44 15.54 -0.40
CA ALA A 315 -3.48 14.99 0.96
C ALA A 315 -4.64 14.00 1.12
N MET A 316 -4.34 12.82 1.67
CA MET A 316 -5.30 11.79 2.06
C MET A 316 -5.05 11.46 3.54
N ALA A 317 -5.94 11.91 4.41
CA ALA A 317 -5.77 11.78 5.85
C ALA A 317 -6.58 10.62 6.47
N LEU A 318 -7.07 9.71 5.64
CA LEU A 318 -7.56 8.41 6.12
C LEU A 318 -6.37 7.54 6.56
N PRO A 319 -6.53 6.70 7.58
CA PRO A 319 -5.51 5.72 7.93
C PRO A 319 -5.15 4.86 6.73
N SER A 320 -3.87 4.75 6.44
CA SER A 320 -3.33 3.92 5.37
C SER A 320 -2.03 3.27 5.80
N MET A 321 -1.70 2.12 5.20
CA MET A 321 -0.38 1.52 5.39
C MET A 321 0.71 2.52 5.06
N ASP A 322 1.71 2.57 5.92
CA ASP A 322 2.86 3.43 5.72
C ASP A 322 3.85 2.77 4.77
N ILE A 323 3.63 3.01 3.49
CA ILE A 323 4.40 2.40 2.41
C ILE A 323 5.14 3.50 1.65
N LYS A 324 6.45 3.33 1.54
CA LYS A 324 7.29 4.15 0.69
C LYS A 324 7.34 3.54 -0.70
N THR A 325 6.82 4.25 -1.69
CA THR A 325 6.89 3.85 -3.09
C THR A 325 7.89 4.72 -3.84
N ILE A 326 8.77 4.09 -4.60
CA ILE A 326 9.70 4.75 -5.52
C ILE A 326 9.60 4.14 -6.92
N GLY A 327 9.95 4.92 -7.96
CA GLY A 327 10.02 4.45 -9.34
C GLY A 327 11.26 3.59 -9.59
N ALA A 328 11.31 2.41 -8.97
CA ALA A 328 12.40 1.45 -9.07
C ALA A 328 11.82 0.05 -9.32
N GLY A 329 11.81 -0.40 -10.56
CA GLY A 329 11.30 -1.72 -10.96
C GLY A 329 12.10 -2.28 -12.13
N GLY A 330 11.77 -3.48 -12.59
CA GLY A 330 12.45 -4.12 -13.71
C GLY A 330 12.49 -3.28 -14.99
N GLY A 331 11.44 -2.51 -15.25
CA GLY A 331 11.33 -1.60 -16.40
C GLY A 331 11.88 -0.19 -16.15
N SER A 332 12.50 0.09 -15.00
CA SER A 332 13.07 1.43 -14.72
C SER A 332 14.18 1.77 -15.71
N ILE A 333 14.02 2.90 -16.39
CA ILE A 333 14.89 3.37 -17.46
C ILE A 333 16.18 3.93 -16.87
N SER A 334 17.32 3.57 -17.46
CA SER A 334 18.62 4.18 -17.18
C SER A 334 18.85 5.40 -18.05
N TRP A 335 19.45 6.45 -17.48
CA TRP A 335 19.75 7.68 -18.18
C TRP A 335 20.90 8.43 -17.51
N ILE A 336 21.49 9.39 -18.24
CA ILE A 336 22.58 10.22 -17.74
C ILE A 336 22.05 11.63 -17.49
N ASP A 337 22.21 12.14 -16.29
CA ASP A 337 21.77 13.48 -15.94
C ASP A 337 22.68 14.58 -16.52
N ASN A 338 22.26 15.84 -16.38
CA ASN A 338 23.01 16.98 -16.88
C ASN A 338 24.39 17.17 -16.21
N GLY A 339 24.64 16.48 -15.10
CA GLY A 339 25.92 16.43 -14.40
C GLY A 339 26.83 15.28 -14.86
N GLY A 340 26.36 14.45 -15.81
CA GLY A 340 27.09 13.28 -16.29
C GLY A 340 26.99 12.06 -15.38
N LEU A 341 26.02 12.01 -14.45
CA LEU A 341 25.86 10.89 -13.52
C LEU A 341 24.81 9.92 -14.03
N LEU A 342 25.12 8.64 -13.90
CA LEU A 342 24.17 7.55 -14.17
C LEU A 342 23.00 7.58 -13.19
N ARG A 343 21.80 7.51 -13.72
CA ARG A 343 20.52 7.47 -12.98
C ARG A 343 19.70 6.27 -13.41
N MET A 344 18.89 5.76 -12.47
CA MET A 344 17.90 4.73 -12.71
C MET A 344 16.52 5.23 -12.27
N GLY A 345 15.53 5.15 -13.19
CA GLY A 345 14.19 5.69 -12.94
C GLY A 345 14.16 7.22 -12.74
N PRO A 346 13.06 7.78 -12.17
CA PRO A 346 11.81 7.07 -11.82
C PRO A 346 10.95 6.69 -13.03
N GLN A 347 11.36 7.06 -14.26
CA GLN A 347 10.66 6.70 -15.49
C GLN A 347 10.78 5.19 -15.72
N SER A 348 9.67 4.59 -16.17
CA SER A 348 9.61 3.17 -16.52
C SER A 348 9.17 2.99 -17.97
N ALA A 349 9.75 2.00 -18.65
CA ALA A 349 9.32 1.56 -19.95
C ALA A 349 7.95 0.85 -19.93
N GLY A 350 7.42 0.56 -18.73
CA GLY A 350 6.18 -0.17 -18.53
C GLY A 350 6.22 -1.58 -19.12
N ALA A 351 5.03 -2.13 -19.43
CA ALA A 351 4.92 -3.42 -20.10
C ALA A 351 5.02 -3.28 -21.63
N LYS A 352 4.59 -2.14 -22.18
CA LYS A 352 4.67 -1.79 -23.61
C LYS A 352 5.12 -0.32 -23.73
N PRO A 353 6.20 -0.04 -24.48
CA PRO A 353 7.02 -0.98 -25.26
C PRO A 353 7.86 -1.92 -24.39
N GLY A 354 8.04 -1.67 -23.08
CA GLY A 354 8.77 -2.50 -22.15
C GLY A 354 10.30 -2.38 -22.27
N PRO A 355 11.03 -3.18 -21.45
CA PRO A 355 12.47 -3.38 -21.59
C PRO A 355 12.89 -3.72 -23.02
N VAL A 356 14.09 -3.32 -23.42
CA VAL A 356 14.62 -3.62 -24.77
C VAL A 356 14.66 -5.11 -25.04
N CYS A 357 15.10 -5.87 -24.04
CA CYS A 357 15.22 -7.34 -24.12
C CYS A 357 13.88 -8.06 -24.34
N TYR A 358 12.73 -7.41 -24.13
CA TYR A 358 11.43 -8.05 -24.40
C TYR A 358 11.10 -8.12 -25.90
N GLY A 359 11.81 -7.36 -26.75
CA GLY A 359 11.57 -7.36 -28.20
C GLY A 359 10.23 -6.75 -28.63
N LEU A 360 9.57 -5.97 -27.76
CA LEU A 360 8.25 -5.36 -28.00
C LEU A 360 8.33 -3.90 -28.48
N GLY A 361 9.53 -3.45 -28.88
CA GLY A 361 9.77 -2.09 -29.40
C GLY A 361 10.36 -1.12 -28.37
N GLY A 362 10.76 -1.59 -27.19
CA GLY A 362 11.54 -0.81 -26.22
C GLY A 362 12.88 -0.37 -26.83
N VAL A 363 13.32 0.86 -26.52
CA VAL A 363 14.58 1.43 -27.02
C VAL A 363 15.44 2.05 -25.92
N GLU A 364 14.88 2.22 -24.75
CA GLU A 364 15.59 2.75 -23.59
C GLU A 364 16.05 1.59 -22.68
N PRO A 365 17.35 1.49 -22.36
CA PRO A 365 17.85 0.41 -21.50
C PRO A 365 17.28 0.50 -20.09
N THR A 366 16.91 -0.63 -19.53
CA THR A 366 16.22 -0.74 -18.24
C THR A 366 17.00 -1.62 -17.26
N CYS A 367 16.48 -1.72 -16.02
CA CYS A 367 16.98 -2.63 -15.00
C CYS A 367 16.99 -4.10 -15.48
N SER A 368 15.92 -4.54 -16.17
CA SER A 368 15.83 -5.91 -16.73
C SER A 368 16.90 -6.16 -17.79
N ASP A 369 17.21 -5.16 -18.63
CA ASP A 369 18.28 -5.28 -19.63
C ASP A 369 19.64 -5.43 -18.95
N ALA A 370 19.92 -4.68 -17.89
CA ALA A 370 21.14 -4.82 -17.11
C ALA A 370 21.24 -6.20 -16.43
N ASN A 371 20.17 -6.68 -15.82
CA ASN A 371 20.12 -7.99 -15.17
C ASN A 371 20.36 -9.14 -16.17
N LEU A 372 19.87 -8.98 -17.41
CA LEU A 372 20.10 -9.95 -18.48
C LEU A 372 21.58 -9.96 -18.93
N VAL A 373 22.15 -8.77 -19.18
CA VAL A 373 23.57 -8.64 -19.59
C VAL A 373 24.54 -9.14 -18.52
N LEU A 374 24.19 -8.98 -17.24
CA LEU A 374 24.96 -9.50 -16.12
C LEU A 374 24.77 -11.02 -15.88
N GLY A 375 23.90 -11.68 -16.66
CA GLY A 375 23.63 -13.11 -16.55
C GLY A 375 22.67 -13.49 -15.41
N TYR A 376 22.11 -12.53 -14.67
CA TYR A 376 21.16 -12.81 -13.58
C TYR A 376 19.83 -13.33 -14.09
N LEU A 377 19.38 -12.88 -15.27
CA LEU A 377 18.22 -13.40 -15.98
C LEU A 377 18.64 -14.36 -17.11
N SER A 378 17.81 -15.36 -17.37
CA SER A 378 17.99 -16.29 -18.49
C SER A 378 17.29 -15.78 -19.74
N GLU A 379 17.96 -15.89 -20.90
CA GLU A 379 17.32 -15.61 -22.20
C GLU A 379 16.12 -16.52 -22.50
N THR A 380 16.15 -17.75 -21.97
CA THR A 380 15.22 -18.82 -22.39
C THR A 380 14.21 -19.20 -21.32
N PHE A 381 14.40 -18.77 -20.07
CA PHE A 381 13.54 -19.19 -18.94
C PHE A 381 12.75 -18.02 -18.30
N PHE A 382 12.74 -16.86 -18.91
CA PHE A 382 11.96 -15.74 -18.36
C PHE A 382 10.46 -16.05 -18.34
N ALA A 383 9.79 -15.73 -17.21
CA ALA A 383 8.37 -16.06 -16.97
C ALA A 383 8.06 -17.56 -17.14
N GLY A 384 8.94 -18.44 -16.67
CA GLY A 384 8.79 -19.90 -16.81
C GLY A 384 8.94 -20.36 -18.27
N GLY A 385 9.77 -19.67 -19.07
CA GLY A 385 10.01 -20.00 -20.48
C GLY A 385 8.94 -19.47 -21.45
N ARG A 386 7.92 -18.74 -20.97
CA ARG A 386 6.87 -18.16 -21.83
C ARG A 386 7.34 -16.99 -22.67
N MET A 387 8.45 -16.37 -22.30
CA MET A 387 9.05 -15.26 -23.03
C MET A 387 10.56 -15.50 -23.20
N ARG A 388 11.04 -15.34 -24.41
CA ARG A 388 12.48 -15.33 -24.73
C ARG A 388 12.98 -13.89 -24.71
N LEU A 389 14.10 -13.64 -24.02
CA LEU A 389 14.72 -12.33 -23.96
C LEU A 389 15.82 -12.18 -25.04
N ASP A 390 16.00 -10.95 -25.53
CA ASP A 390 17.01 -10.60 -26.52
C ASP A 390 18.21 -9.91 -25.86
N ALA A 391 19.22 -10.69 -25.50
CA ALA A 391 20.44 -10.19 -24.86
C ALA A 391 21.27 -9.30 -25.82
N ALA A 392 21.26 -9.56 -27.12
CA ALA A 392 21.99 -8.76 -28.08
C ALA A 392 21.42 -7.35 -28.19
N ALA A 393 20.09 -7.23 -28.24
CA ALA A 393 19.41 -5.92 -28.25
C ALA A 393 19.63 -5.15 -26.96
N ALA A 394 19.57 -5.81 -25.78
CA ALA A 394 19.90 -5.21 -24.48
C ALA A 394 21.32 -4.67 -24.43
N THR A 395 22.30 -5.48 -24.86
CA THR A 395 23.73 -5.13 -24.95
C THR A 395 23.93 -3.89 -25.80
N GLU A 396 23.37 -3.87 -27.02
CA GLU A 396 23.48 -2.75 -27.94
C GLU A 396 22.88 -1.45 -27.38
N ALA A 397 21.71 -1.55 -26.71
CA ALA A 397 21.06 -0.41 -26.10
C ALA A 397 21.87 0.18 -24.94
N ILE A 398 22.41 -0.67 -24.05
CA ILE A 398 23.28 -0.26 -22.93
C ILE A 398 24.56 0.39 -23.49
N GLU A 399 25.20 -0.25 -24.50
CA GLU A 399 26.41 0.30 -25.13
C GLU A 399 26.20 1.72 -25.65
N LYS A 400 25.17 1.90 -26.49
CA LYS A 400 24.91 3.19 -27.14
C LYS A 400 24.46 4.29 -26.20
N ARG A 401 23.61 3.97 -25.23
CA ARG A 401 22.94 4.95 -24.39
C ARG A 401 23.64 5.28 -23.10
N ILE A 402 24.42 4.34 -22.56
CA ILE A 402 25.05 4.45 -21.23
C ILE A 402 26.57 4.27 -21.30
N ALA A 403 27.07 3.16 -21.82
CA ALA A 403 28.48 2.81 -21.77
C ALA A 403 29.34 3.80 -22.57
N ALA A 404 29.04 3.98 -23.86
CA ALA A 404 29.81 4.88 -24.72
C ALA A 404 29.81 6.35 -24.23
N PRO A 405 28.67 6.95 -23.82
CA PRO A 405 28.67 8.30 -23.26
C PRO A 405 29.46 8.47 -21.96
N LEU A 406 29.55 7.40 -21.14
CA LEU A 406 30.30 7.43 -19.86
C LEU A 406 31.76 6.94 -20.00
N GLY A 407 32.16 6.45 -21.19
CA GLY A 407 33.49 5.89 -21.41
C GLY A 407 33.74 4.56 -20.69
N LEU A 408 32.69 3.78 -20.48
CA LEU A 408 32.69 2.48 -19.82
C LEU A 408 32.55 1.37 -20.87
N ASP A 409 32.91 0.14 -20.50
CA ASP A 409 32.45 -1.04 -21.24
C ASP A 409 31.01 -1.39 -20.85
N VAL A 410 30.36 -2.25 -21.64
CA VAL A 410 28.94 -2.62 -21.44
C VAL A 410 28.69 -3.28 -20.10
N THR A 411 29.61 -4.14 -19.65
CA THR A 411 29.52 -4.87 -18.37
C THR A 411 29.60 -3.89 -17.19
N GLN A 412 30.57 -2.96 -17.25
CA GLN A 412 30.69 -1.91 -16.22
C GLN A 412 29.45 -1.01 -16.17
N ALA A 413 28.89 -0.66 -17.34
CA ALA A 413 27.67 0.12 -17.40
C ALA A 413 26.46 -0.63 -16.80
N ALA A 414 26.28 -1.90 -17.16
CA ALA A 414 25.22 -2.76 -16.60
C ALA A 414 25.38 -2.97 -15.10
N ALA A 415 26.60 -3.20 -14.62
CA ALA A 415 26.92 -3.31 -13.20
C ALA A 415 26.63 -2.01 -12.44
N GLY A 416 26.95 -0.85 -13.04
CA GLY A 416 26.61 0.47 -12.52
C GLY A 416 25.09 0.70 -12.43
N MET A 417 24.34 0.29 -13.46
CA MET A 417 22.88 0.36 -13.47
C MET A 417 22.27 -0.47 -12.33
N TYR A 418 22.74 -1.72 -12.17
CA TYR A 418 22.32 -2.61 -11.08
C TYR A 418 22.65 -2.02 -9.71
N HIS A 419 23.86 -1.50 -9.52
CA HIS A 419 24.28 -0.87 -8.26
C HIS A 419 23.44 0.34 -7.90
N VAL A 420 23.24 1.29 -8.83
CA VAL A 420 22.42 2.48 -8.61
C VAL A 420 20.99 2.10 -8.24
N MET A 421 20.43 1.05 -8.86
CA MET A 421 19.10 0.54 -8.53
C MET A 421 19.03 0.06 -7.09
N ASN A 422 20.00 -0.76 -6.63
CA ASN A 422 20.05 -1.27 -5.26
C ASN A 422 20.20 -0.14 -4.24
N VAL A 423 21.04 0.86 -4.51
CA VAL A 423 21.21 2.04 -3.62
C VAL A 423 19.91 2.85 -3.51
N ASN A 424 19.18 3.02 -4.61
CA ASN A 424 17.88 3.71 -4.59
C ASN A 424 16.87 2.95 -3.72
N MET A 425 16.80 1.62 -3.86
CA MET A 425 15.90 0.77 -3.06
C MET A 425 16.31 0.76 -1.58
N ALA A 426 17.60 0.61 -1.27
CA ALA A 426 18.11 0.69 0.09
C ALA A 426 17.80 2.06 0.73
N SER A 427 17.87 3.15 -0.04
CA SER A 427 17.52 4.49 0.44
C SER A 427 16.05 4.60 0.80
N ALA A 428 15.14 3.98 0.03
CA ALA A 428 13.73 3.94 0.37
C ALA A 428 13.46 3.19 1.69
N ILE A 429 14.22 2.12 1.95
CA ILE A 429 14.14 1.39 3.23
C ILE A 429 14.68 2.26 4.38
N ARG A 430 15.78 3.02 4.18
CA ARG A 430 16.28 3.96 5.20
C ARG A 430 15.26 5.02 5.60
N GLU A 431 14.45 5.51 4.65
CA GLU A 431 13.39 6.49 4.93
C GLU A 431 12.28 5.94 5.86
N ILE A 432 11.98 4.64 5.78
CA ILE A 432 10.95 4.01 6.62
C ILE A 432 11.49 3.42 7.92
N SER A 433 12.79 3.28 8.06
CA SER A 433 13.48 2.71 9.23
C SER A 433 14.33 3.76 9.94
N ILE A 434 15.52 4.07 9.45
CA ILE A 434 16.52 4.92 10.13
C ILE A 434 15.96 6.33 10.39
N GLU A 435 15.27 6.96 9.41
CA GLU A 435 14.66 8.27 9.60
C GLU A 435 13.52 8.28 10.61
N ARG A 436 13.07 7.11 11.06
CA ARG A 436 12.01 6.93 12.09
C ARG A 436 12.53 6.33 13.37
N GLY A 437 13.85 6.23 13.51
CA GLY A 437 14.53 5.79 14.73
C GLY A 437 14.62 4.29 14.90
N ASP A 438 14.52 3.50 13.80
CA ASP A 438 14.67 2.06 13.81
C ASP A 438 15.91 1.63 13.01
N ASP A 439 16.66 0.66 13.55
CA ASP A 439 17.81 0.08 12.87
C ASP A 439 17.37 -1.08 11.98
N PRO A 440 17.52 -1.01 10.63
CA PRO A 440 17.07 -2.08 9.75
C PRO A 440 17.78 -3.43 10.00
N ARG A 441 18.95 -3.43 10.67
CA ARG A 441 19.70 -4.64 11.01
C ARG A 441 19.01 -5.54 12.03
N ASP A 442 18.04 -4.99 12.77
CA ASP A 442 17.26 -5.71 13.78
C ASP A 442 16.05 -6.45 13.20
N PHE A 443 15.81 -6.32 11.88
CA PHE A 443 14.60 -6.82 11.23
C PHE A 443 14.96 -7.72 10.02
N PRO A 444 14.28 -8.86 9.85
CA PRO A 444 14.37 -9.63 8.61
C PRO A 444 13.75 -8.84 7.45
N LEU A 445 14.28 -9.02 6.26
CA LEU A 445 13.77 -8.46 5.01
C LEU A 445 12.89 -9.49 4.30
N ILE A 446 11.61 -9.22 4.14
CA ILE A 446 10.69 -10.04 3.36
C ILE A 446 10.61 -9.46 1.96
N CYS A 447 11.07 -10.23 0.98
CA CYS A 447 11.17 -9.80 -0.40
C CYS A 447 10.03 -10.36 -1.24
N ALA A 448 9.28 -9.46 -1.87
CA ALA A 448 8.21 -9.73 -2.79
C ALA A 448 8.46 -9.12 -4.18
N GLY A 449 7.55 -9.45 -5.10
CA GLY A 449 7.60 -9.02 -6.49
C GLY A 449 8.48 -9.90 -7.37
N GLY A 450 8.09 -10.01 -8.64
CA GLY A 450 8.79 -10.89 -9.58
C GLY A 450 10.23 -10.49 -9.88
N ALA A 451 10.60 -9.21 -9.64
CA ALA A 451 11.96 -8.70 -9.88
C ALA A 451 12.80 -8.58 -8.59
N GLY A 452 12.18 -8.59 -7.41
CA GLY A 452 12.82 -8.24 -6.15
C GLY A 452 13.95 -9.18 -5.73
N ALA A 453 13.77 -10.47 -5.91
CA ALA A 453 14.67 -11.49 -5.40
C ALA A 453 16.07 -11.48 -6.05
N ILE A 454 16.25 -10.89 -7.23
CA ILE A 454 17.57 -10.63 -7.83
C ILE A 454 18.35 -9.58 -7.04
N HIS A 455 17.64 -8.65 -6.42
CA HIS A 455 18.21 -7.51 -5.72
C HIS A 455 18.29 -7.69 -4.20
N ALA A 456 17.52 -8.62 -3.65
CA ALA A 456 17.29 -8.76 -2.21
C ALA A 456 18.55 -8.95 -1.39
N GLY A 457 19.47 -9.83 -1.82
CA GLY A 457 20.77 -10.06 -1.15
C GLY A 457 21.66 -8.81 -1.15
N MET A 458 21.70 -8.05 -2.27
CA MET A 458 22.47 -6.82 -2.35
C MET A 458 21.87 -5.69 -1.50
N ILE A 459 20.53 -5.59 -1.44
CA ILE A 459 19.83 -4.65 -0.55
C ILE A 459 20.14 -5.00 0.91
N ALA A 460 20.07 -6.27 1.27
CA ALA A 460 20.39 -6.74 2.62
C ALA A 460 21.82 -6.38 3.02
N ARG A 461 22.79 -6.63 2.14
CA ARG A 461 24.21 -6.27 2.34
C ARG A 461 24.39 -4.75 2.52
N GLU A 462 23.78 -3.93 1.67
CA GLU A 462 23.85 -2.46 1.73
C GLU A 462 23.30 -1.89 3.05
N LEU A 463 22.35 -2.58 3.67
CA LEU A 463 21.71 -2.20 4.93
C LEU A 463 22.26 -2.96 6.16
N GLY A 464 23.09 -3.98 5.96
CA GLY A 464 23.58 -4.86 7.02
C GLY A 464 22.48 -5.79 7.58
N ILE A 465 21.43 -6.06 6.83
CA ILE A 465 20.37 -7.00 7.21
C ILE A 465 20.90 -8.42 7.06
N ARG A 466 20.68 -9.26 8.07
CA ARG A 466 21.25 -10.60 8.13
C ARG A 466 20.40 -11.67 7.46
N GLU A 467 19.11 -11.47 7.40
CA GLU A 467 18.15 -12.48 6.95
C GLU A 467 17.19 -11.91 5.92
N VAL A 468 17.03 -12.61 4.81
CA VAL A 468 16.05 -12.27 3.76
C VAL A 468 15.15 -13.48 3.54
N LEU A 469 13.84 -13.23 3.64
CA LEU A 469 12.81 -14.23 3.41
C LEU A 469 12.17 -13.97 2.04
N ILE A 470 12.18 -14.98 1.18
CA ILE A 470 11.55 -14.93 -0.14
C ILE A 470 10.45 -16.01 -0.15
N PRO A 471 9.20 -15.65 0.15
CA PRO A 471 8.09 -16.59 0.17
C PRO A 471 7.85 -17.24 -1.20
N ARG A 472 7.27 -18.42 -1.21
CA ARG A 472 6.85 -19.11 -2.45
C ARG A 472 5.89 -18.24 -3.28
N GLU A 473 5.02 -17.48 -2.60
CA GLU A 473 4.07 -16.55 -3.20
C GLU A 473 4.67 -15.15 -3.44
N ALA A 474 5.99 -14.98 -3.39
CA ALA A 474 6.64 -13.66 -3.50
C ALA A 474 6.14 -12.82 -4.67
N SER A 475 5.90 -13.42 -5.84
CA SER A 475 5.43 -12.69 -7.03
C SER A 475 3.98 -12.19 -6.96
N ILE A 476 3.20 -12.67 -5.98
CA ILE A 476 1.79 -12.33 -5.73
C ILE A 476 1.53 -12.09 -4.24
N LEU A 477 2.53 -11.61 -3.51
CA LEU A 477 2.45 -11.49 -2.05
C LEU A 477 1.25 -10.64 -1.60
N CYS A 478 0.86 -9.63 -2.37
CA CYS A 478 -0.34 -8.84 -2.08
C CYS A 478 -1.61 -9.69 -2.12
N ALA A 479 -1.79 -10.55 -3.13
CA ALA A 479 -2.95 -11.46 -3.19
C ALA A 479 -2.95 -12.46 -2.02
N ALA A 480 -1.76 -12.95 -1.61
CA ALA A 480 -1.62 -13.81 -0.43
C ALA A 480 -1.95 -13.06 0.86
N GLY A 481 -1.49 -11.82 0.99
CA GLY A 481 -1.79 -10.97 2.14
C GLY A 481 -3.27 -10.65 2.30
N MET A 482 -3.98 -10.46 1.20
CA MET A 482 -5.43 -10.23 1.21
C MET A 482 -6.20 -11.34 1.91
N LEU A 483 -5.80 -12.60 1.75
CA LEU A 483 -6.43 -13.75 2.41
C LEU A 483 -6.16 -13.80 3.92
N ARG A 484 -5.20 -13.03 4.41
CA ARG A 484 -4.80 -12.97 5.81
C ARG A 484 -5.28 -11.72 6.54
N THR A 485 -6.01 -10.84 5.84
CA THR A 485 -6.57 -9.62 6.42
C THR A 485 -7.84 -9.89 7.23
N ASP A 486 -8.08 -9.02 8.21
CA ASP A 486 -9.33 -8.93 8.96
C ASP A 486 -10.20 -7.79 8.44
N LEU A 487 -11.51 -7.85 8.73
CA LEU A 487 -12.35 -6.67 8.57
C LEU A 487 -11.83 -5.58 9.49
N ARG A 488 -11.81 -4.34 8.95
CA ARG A 488 -11.24 -3.22 9.71
C ARG A 488 -11.95 -1.91 9.41
N HIS A 489 -12.39 -1.22 10.47
CA HIS A 489 -12.92 0.14 10.39
C HIS A 489 -12.16 1.04 11.34
N ASP A 490 -11.65 2.15 10.82
CA ASP A 490 -10.93 3.15 11.60
C ASP A 490 -11.85 4.37 11.81
N LEU A 491 -12.12 4.69 13.07
CA LEU A 491 -12.92 5.83 13.48
C LEU A 491 -12.04 6.89 14.13
N VAL A 492 -12.36 8.15 13.93
CA VAL A 492 -11.66 9.28 14.56
C VAL A 492 -12.66 10.33 15.03
N ARG A 493 -12.39 10.92 16.19
CA ARG A 493 -13.12 12.10 16.71
C ARG A 493 -12.14 13.10 17.29
N SER A 494 -12.25 14.36 16.86
CA SER A 494 -11.43 15.41 17.46
C SER A 494 -11.97 15.86 18.81
N TYR A 495 -11.05 15.88 19.78
CA TYR A 495 -11.28 16.42 21.10
C TYR A 495 -10.04 17.19 21.56
N ALA A 496 -9.89 18.43 21.03
CA ALA A 496 -8.73 19.27 21.36
C ALA A 496 -8.87 19.83 22.78
N THR A 497 -7.99 19.38 23.70
CA THR A 497 -7.99 19.81 25.09
C THR A 497 -6.62 19.53 25.73
N PRO A 498 -6.18 20.34 26.73
CA PRO A 498 -5.00 19.96 27.54
C PRO A 498 -5.18 18.58 28.17
N PHE A 499 -4.15 17.74 28.05
CA PHE A 499 -4.19 16.36 28.52
C PHE A 499 -3.74 16.29 29.99
N THR A 500 -4.57 16.88 30.89
CA THR A 500 -4.36 16.92 32.32
C THR A 500 -5.64 16.59 33.08
N ALA A 501 -5.54 16.04 34.28
CA ALA A 501 -6.68 15.58 35.07
C ALA A 501 -7.67 16.70 35.44
N ASP A 502 -7.20 17.94 35.57
CA ASP A 502 -8.01 19.12 35.90
C ASP A 502 -8.71 19.77 34.71
N ARG A 503 -8.25 19.52 33.50
CA ARG A 503 -8.76 20.16 32.28
C ARG A 503 -9.49 19.24 31.33
N LEU A 504 -9.16 17.95 31.32
CA LEU A 504 -9.83 16.98 30.46
C LEU A 504 -11.16 16.57 31.07
N ASP A 505 -12.26 16.83 30.34
CA ASP A 505 -13.58 16.33 30.74
C ASP A 505 -13.67 14.82 30.44
N GLN A 506 -13.45 14.02 31.46
CA GLN A 506 -13.49 12.55 31.41
C GLN A 506 -14.86 12.01 30.97
N LYS A 507 -15.96 12.67 31.33
CA LYS A 507 -17.31 12.23 30.91
C LYS A 507 -17.51 12.43 29.42
N ARG A 508 -17.02 13.55 28.88
CA ARG A 508 -17.04 13.81 27.45
C ARG A 508 -16.18 12.82 26.68
N LEU A 509 -14.97 12.54 27.17
CA LEU A 509 -14.09 11.54 26.55
C LEU A 509 -14.74 10.15 26.55
N ALA A 510 -15.29 9.70 27.69
CA ALA A 510 -15.99 8.43 27.79
C ALA A 510 -17.21 8.36 26.86
N GLY A 511 -17.96 9.48 26.71
CA GLY A 511 -19.07 9.58 25.76
C GLY A 511 -18.62 9.40 24.30
N ILE A 512 -17.53 10.09 23.91
CA ILE A 512 -16.93 9.96 22.55
C ILE A 512 -16.54 8.50 22.29
N ILE A 513 -15.87 7.85 23.25
CA ILE A 513 -15.44 6.46 23.13
C ILE A 513 -16.64 5.53 22.98
N ALA A 514 -17.67 5.69 23.80
CA ALA A 514 -18.88 4.86 23.76
C ALA A 514 -19.63 4.99 22.43
N GLU A 515 -19.75 6.22 21.89
CA GLU A 515 -20.33 6.46 20.56
C GLU A 515 -19.54 5.76 19.47
N MET A 516 -18.20 5.89 19.47
CA MET A 516 -17.33 5.23 18.49
C MET A 516 -17.40 3.70 18.60
N GLN A 517 -17.46 3.15 19.81
CA GLN A 517 -17.63 1.71 20.04
C GLN A 517 -18.96 1.21 19.47
N GLN A 518 -20.05 1.92 19.73
CA GLN A 518 -21.37 1.57 19.22
C GLN A 518 -21.39 1.59 17.69
N GLU A 519 -20.86 2.65 17.09
CA GLU A 519 -20.75 2.80 15.64
C GLU A 519 -19.93 1.66 15.03
N GLY A 520 -18.70 1.43 15.52
CA GLY A 520 -17.81 0.43 14.97
C GLY A 520 -18.31 -1.01 15.13
N ARG A 521 -18.88 -1.36 16.31
CA ARG A 521 -19.50 -2.68 16.49
C ARG A 521 -20.73 -2.85 15.58
N GLY A 522 -21.50 -1.78 15.36
CA GLY A 522 -22.62 -1.79 14.42
C GLY A 522 -22.17 -2.08 12.98
N MET A 523 -21.03 -1.53 12.55
CA MET A 523 -20.45 -1.80 11.23
C MET A 523 -20.10 -3.28 11.09
N LEU A 524 -19.35 -3.87 12.03
CA LEU A 524 -18.99 -5.29 11.99
C LEU A 524 -20.21 -6.23 12.06
N THR A 525 -21.21 -5.87 12.86
CA THR A 525 -22.45 -6.66 12.94
C THR A 525 -23.20 -6.64 11.61
N ALA A 526 -23.24 -5.48 10.92
CA ALA A 526 -23.84 -5.37 9.59
C ALA A 526 -23.10 -6.20 8.53
N GLU A 527 -21.81 -6.41 8.72
CA GLU A 527 -20.96 -7.28 7.88
C GLU A 527 -20.97 -8.76 8.31
N GLY A 528 -21.82 -9.12 9.28
CA GLY A 528 -22.05 -10.50 9.69
C GLY A 528 -21.02 -11.07 10.66
N ILE A 529 -20.17 -10.24 11.27
CA ILE A 529 -19.17 -10.68 12.24
C ILE A 529 -19.81 -10.85 13.62
N ALA A 530 -19.58 -11.98 14.26
CA ALA A 530 -20.08 -12.29 15.60
C ALA A 530 -19.40 -11.39 16.66
N ALA A 531 -20.12 -11.05 17.73
CA ALA A 531 -19.63 -10.10 18.73
C ALA A 531 -18.37 -10.58 19.47
N GLU A 532 -18.18 -11.90 19.61
CA GLU A 532 -16.98 -12.51 20.20
C GLU A 532 -15.72 -12.34 19.35
N ASP A 533 -15.88 -12.08 18.04
CA ASP A 533 -14.79 -11.83 17.10
C ASP A 533 -14.47 -10.35 16.94
N HIS A 534 -15.18 -9.47 17.64
CA HIS A 534 -14.87 -8.05 17.64
C HIS A 534 -13.64 -7.76 18.52
N ARG A 535 -12.67 -7.03 17.98
CA ARG A 535 -11.51 -6.49 18.71
C ARG A 535 -11.49 -4.98 18.54
N LEU A 536 -11.18 -4.28 19.63
CA LEU A 536 -11.11 -2.83 19.65
C LEU A 536 -9.72 -2.41 20.11
N THR A 537 -9.09 -1.53 19.37
CA THR A 537 -7.81 -0.93 19.71
C THR A 537 -7.91 0.59 19.65
N TYR A 538 -7.29 1.23 20.65
CA TYR A 538 -7.39 2.67 20.80
C TYR A 538 -6.04 3.34 20.58
N ALA A 539 -6.10 4.56 20.03
CA ALA A 539 -4.95 5.43 19.93
C ALA A 539 -5.35 6.89 20.19
N LEU A 540 -4.41 7.69 20.64
CA LEU A 540 -4.57 9.13 20.79
C LEU A 540 -3.56 9.87 19.92
N ASP A 541 -4.02 10.95 19.26
CA ASP A 541 -3.11 11.92 18.66
C ASP A 541 -2.81 12.99 19.72
N LEU A 542 -1.58 13.01 20.20
CA LEU A 542 -1.09 13.94 21.22
C LEU A 542 -0.01 14.85 20.63
N ARG A 543 0.17 16.05 21.21
CA ARG A 543 1.28 16.95 20.88
C ARG A 543 1.64 17.81 22.08
N TYR A 544 2.83 18.39 22.09
CA TYR A 544 3.11 19.51 22.98
C TYR A 544 2.34 20.75 22.53
N VAL A 545 1.81 21.50 23.47
CA VAL A 545 1.10 22.75 23.19
C VAL A 545 2.02 23.69 22.39
N GLY A 546 1.53 24.19 21.27
CA GLY A 546 2.30 25.03 20.34
C GLY A 546 3.01 24.28 19.23
N GLN A 547 3.12 22.95 19.28
CA GLN A 547 3.60 22.16 18.15
C GLN A 547 2.54 22.04 17.05
N TYR A 548 3.03 21.94 15.83
CA TYR A 548 2.15 21.81 14.66
C TYR A 548 1.73 20.36 14.41
N HIS A 549 2.64 19.40 14.60
CA HIS A 549 2.41 17.99 14.34
C HIS A 549 1.98 17.24 15.60
N GLU A 550 1.04 16.33 15.42
CA GLU A 550 0.63 15.36 16.41
C GLU A 550 1.50 14.10 16.31
N VAL A 551 1.73 13.45 17.43
CA VAL A 551 2.29 12.10 17.51
C VAL A 551 1.18 11.16 17.90
N ARG A 552 1.00 10.10 17.12
CA ARG A 552 0.05 9.05 17.42
C ARG A 552 0.64 8.10 18.45
N VAL A 553 -0.12 7.85 19.50
CA VAL A 553 0.19 6.90 20.56
C VAL A 553 -0.79 5.73 20.47
N ASP A 554 -0.30 4.58 20.03
CA ASP A 554 -1.07 3.35 19.85
C ASP A 554 -1.00 2.45 21.09
N GLY A 555 -1.86 1.42 21.14
CA GLY A 555 -1.81 0.38 22.19
C GLY A 555 -2.34 0.82 23.55
N ILE A 556 -3.16 1.86 23.60
CA ILE A 556 -3.78 2.33 24.82
C ILE A 556 -4.94 1.40 25.17
N SER A 557 -5.00 0.91 26.42
CA SER A 557 -6.13 0.12 26.89
C SER A 557 -7.35 0.99 27.16
N GLU A 558 -8.55 0.44 27.02
CA GLU A 558 -9.78 1.16 27.35
C GLU A 558 -9.79 1.65 28.79
N THR A 559 -9.30 0.83 29.72
CA THR A 559 -9.20 1.19 31.14
C THR A 559 -8.24 2.36 31.40
N ALA A 560 -7.14 2.46 30.63
CA ALA A 560 -6.22 3.59 30.72
C ALA A 560 -6.84 4.87 30.14
N LEU A 561 -7.66 4.76 29.10
CA LEU A 561 -8.33 5.90 28.47
C LEU A 561 -9.39 6.56 29.36
N VAL A 562 -10.21 5.76 30.03
CA VAL A 562 -11.31 6.26 30.88
C VAL A 562 -10.90 6.36 32.37
N GLY A 563 -9.72 5.87 32.72
CA GLY A 563 -9.16 5.90 34.07
C GLY A 563 -8.32 7.15 34.33
N PRO A 564 -7.77 7.27 35.54
CA PRO A 564 -6.95 8.43 35.95
C PRO A 564 -5.49 8.35 35.50
N ASP A 565 -5.09 7.36 34.72
CA ASP A 565 -3.67 7.06 34.44
C ASP A 565 -3.11 7.88 33.27
N PHE A 566 -3.24 9.21 33.37
CA PHE A 566 -2.72 10.14 32.38
C PHE A 566 -1.19 10.09 32.24
N ASP A 567 -0.49 9.76 33.32
CA ASP A 567 0.98 9.80 33.34
C ASP A 567 1.57 8.65 32.52
N ALA A 568 0.97 7.45 32.57
CA ALA A 568 1.39 6.34 31.73
C ALA A 568 1.22 6.67 30.25
N ILE A 569 0.10 7.29 29.85
CA ILE A 569 -0.14 7.70 28.45
C ILE A 569 0.84 8.81 28.02
N LYS A 570 1.12 9.79 28.90
CA LYS A 570 2.13 10.82 28.63
C LYS A 570 3.51 10.21 28.44
N GLU A 571 3.88 9.24 29.25
CA GLU A 571 5.16 8.54 29.10
C GLU A 571 5.26 7.78 27.77
N MET A 572 4.16 7.15 27.31
CA MET A 572 4.09 6.56 25.98
C MET A 572 4.28 7.62 24.88
N PHE A 573 3.65 8.79 25.02
CA PHE A 573 3.81 9.92 24.13
C PHE A 573 5.25 10.44 24.12
N HIS A 574 5.86 10.66 25.26
CA HIS A 574 7.24 11.15 25.35
C HIS A 574 8.22 10.20 24.68
N ARG A 575 8.08 8.87 24.88
CA ARG A 575 8.89 7.86 24.19
C ARG A 575 8.66 7.86 22.68
N ALA A 576 7.41 7.95 22.23
CA ALA A 576 7.10 8.02 20.82
C ALA A 576 7.65 9.29 20.16
N HIS A 577 7.57 10.44 20.87
CA HIS A 577 8.10 11.71 20.40
C HIS A 577 9.64 11.71 20.34
N ASP A 578 10.31 11.16 21.36
CA ASP A 578 11.77 11.02 21.41
C ASP A 578 12.28 10.15 20.26
N ARG A 579 11.63 9.01 20.02
CA ARG A 579 11.98 8.14 18.89
C ARG A 579 11.86 8.85 17.54
N LEU A 580 10.81 9.66 17.33
CA LEU A 580 10.55 10.31 16.04
C LEU A 580 11.42 11.57 15.81
N TYR A 581 11.73 12.30 16.89
CA TYR A 581 12.36 13.63 16.79
C TYR A 581 13.71 13.73 17.51
N GLY A 582 14.11 12.68 18.26
CA GLY A 582 15.36 12.65 19.02
C GLY A 582 15.35 13.48 20.30
N TYR A 583 14.16 13.87 20.79
CA TYR A 583 14.00 14.58 22.07
C TYR A 583 12.60 14.42 22.65
N ALA A 584 12.48 14.58 23.97
CA ALA A 584 11.22 14.70 24.69
C ALA A 584 11.31 15.85 25.70
N LEU A 585 10.20 16.58 25.89
CA LEU A 585 10.12 17.70 26.84
C LEU A 585 9.50 17.24 28.17
N GLN A 586 10.10 16.20 28.76
CA GLN A 586 9.66 15.65 30.08
C GLN A 586 9.99 16.57 31.25
N GLU A 587 11.15 17.23 31.19
CA GLU A 587 11.62 18.17 32.22
C GLU A 587 11.21 19.59 31.80
N GLY A 588 10.04 20.04 32.25
CA GLY A 588 9.57 21.38 31.99
C GLY A 588 8.06 21.56 32.07
N ASP A 589 7.60 22.83 32.10
CA ASP A 589 6.18 23.20 32.15
C ASP A 589 5.43 23.01 30.78
N THR A 590 6.00 22.26 29.82
CA THR A 590 5.39 22.11 28.52
C THR A 590 4.21 21.15 28.58
N MET A 591 3.02 21.69 28.42
CA MET A 591 1.78 20.90 28.47
C MET A 591 1.64 20.03 27.24
N VAL A 592 1.12 18.82 27.44
CA VAL A 592 0.62 17.95 26.38
C VAL A 592 -0.85 18.23 26.15
N GLU A 593 -1.27 18.27 24.88
CA GLU A 593 -2.69 18.34 24.52
C GLU A 593 -3.14 17.13 23.71
N LEU A 594 -4.36 16.66 24.01
CA LEU A 594 -5.08 15.71 23.18
C LEU A 594 -5.66 16.46 21.96
N VAL A 595 -5.56 15.87 20.78
CA VAL A 595 -6.12 16.42 19.54
C VAL A 595 -7.23 15.52 18.99
N ASN A 596 -6.96 14.22 18.86
CA ASN A 596 -7.94 13.26 18.36
C ASN A 596 -7.94 11.98 19.21
N VAL A 597 -9.12 11.40 19.31
CA VAL A 597 -9.35 10.03 19.80
C VAL A 597 -9.56 9.13 18.58
N ARG A 598 -8.86 8.01 18.53
CA ARG A 598 -8.96 7.02 17.47
C ARG A 598 -9.40 5.67 18.00
N LEU A 599 -10.26 5.02 17.27
CA LEU A 599 -10.71 3.65 17.53
C LEU A 599 -10.55 2.85 16.24
N CYS A 600 -9.81 1.77 16.30
CA CYS A 600 -9.81 0.76 15.24
C CYS A 600 -10.65 -0.43 15.72
N VAL A 601 -11.65 -0.78 14.93
CA VAL A 601 -12.55 -1.91 15.17
C VAL A 601 -12.20 -2.99 14.17
N ILE A 602 -11.86 -4.18 14.68
CA ILE A 602 -11.40 -5.32 13.89
C ILE A 602 -12.39 -6.47 14.07
N GLY A 603 -12.87 -7.00 12.95
CA GLY A 603 -13.64 -8.24 12.88
C GLY A 603 -12.74 -9.39 12.46
N LEU A 604 -12.45 -10.29 13.38
CA LEU A 604 -11.58 -11.44 13.10
C LEU A 604 -12.19 -12.33 12.03
N THR A 605 -11.38 -12.73 11.06
CA THR A 605 -11.74 -13.68 10.01
C THR A 605 -10.91 -14.93 10.13
N GLU A 606 -11.44 -16.06 9.69
CA GLU A 606 -10.66 -17.29 9.56
C GLU A 606 -9.52 -17.08 8.55
N LYS A 607 -8.30 -17.46 8.92
CA LYS A 607 -7.12 -17.37 8.06
C LYS A 607 -6.82 -18.74 7.45
N PRO A 608 -6.53 -18.81 6.13
CA PRO A 608 -6.06 -20.07 5.57
C PRO A 608 -4.74 -20.46 6.23
N ALA A 609 -4.59 -21.75 6.50
CA ALA A 609 -3.31 -22.29 6.95
C ALA A 609 -2.24 -22.05 5.87
N ILE A 610 -0.97 -22.02 6.26
CA ILE A 610 0.14 -22.16 5.32
C ILE A 610 0.51 -23.62 5.33
N ALA A 611 0.49 -24.25 4.17
CA ALA A 611 0.87 -25.66 4.04
C ALA A 611 2.33 -25.83 4.45
N THR A 612 2.64 -26.94 5.10
CA THR A 612 4.00 -27.33 5.46
C THR A 612 4.43 -28.54 4.64
N GLU A 613 5.71 -28.54 4.22
CA GLU A 613 6.32 -29.66 3.52
C GLU A 613 7.16 -30.49 4.51
N PRO A 614 7.15 -31.84 4.40
CA PRO A 614 8.05 -32.67 5.20
C PRO A 614 9.51 -32.38 4.84
N ALA A 615 10.40 -32.54 5.83
CA ALA A 615 11.82 -32.35 5.60
C ALA A 615 12.34 -33.35 4.54
N SER A 616 13.15 -32.84 3.63
CA SER A 616 13.88 -33.58 2.60
C SER A 616 15.39 -33.58 2.94
N PRO A 617 16.21 -34.45 2.33
CA PRO A 617 17.67 -34.32 2.42
C PRO A 617 18.11 -32.90 2.04
N ASP A 618 19.17 -32.41 2.67
CA ASP A 618 19.76 -31.08 2.44
C ASP A 618 20.44 -30.92 1.07
N ASP A 619 20.71 -32.03 0.37
CA ASP A 619 21.32 -32.04 -0.96
C ASP A 619 20.34 -31.63 -2.07
N PRO A 620 20.56 -30.48 -2.74
CA PRO A 620 19.69 -29.95 -3.78
C PRO A 620 20.00 -30.51 -5.19
N ILE A 621 20.79 -31.55 -5.34
CA ILE A 621 21.31 -32.03 -6.64
C ILE A 621 20.19 -32.33 -7.64
N ALA A 622 19.01 -32.76 -7.17
CA ALA A 622 17.84 -33.03 -8.03
C ALA A 622 17.28 -31.76 -8.69
N ALA A 623 17.53 -30.60 -8.11
CA ALA A 623 17.10 -29.31 -8.61
C ALA A 623 18.15 -28.63 -9.51
N LEU A 624 19.38 -29.16 -9.62
CA LEU A 624 20.45 -28.57 -10.42
C LEU A 624 20.11 -28.64 -11.91
N LYS A 625 20.00 -27.47 -12.58
CA LYS A 625 19.76 -27.34 -14.03
C LYS A 625 21.06 -27.31 -14.85
N GLY A 626 22.15 -26.86 -14.25
CA GLY A 626 23.44 -26.64 -14.90
C GLY A 626 24.17 -25.44 -14.32
N GLU A 627 25.08 -24.87 -15.10
CA GLU A 627 25.86 -23.70 -14.73
C GLU A 627 25.64 -22.56 -15.76
N ARG A 628 25.86 -21.33 -15.32
CA ARG A 628 25.73 -20.12 -16.17
C ARG A 628 26.74 -19.06 -15.72
N PRO A 629 27.43 -18.37 -16.67
CA PRO A 629 28.28 -17.25 -16.33
C PRO A 629 27.43 -16.08 -15.82
N ILE A 630 27.70 -15.60 -14.61
CA ILE A 630 27.12 -14.38 -14.06
C ILE A 630 28.21 -13.42 -13.61
N TYR A 631 27.92 -12.13 -13.67
CA TYR A 631 28.82 -11.10 -13.18
C TYR A 631 28.74 -10.99 -11.66
N LEU A 632 29.87 -11.24 -10.99
CA LEU A 632 30.00 -11.07 -9.54
C LEU A 632 30.50 -9.65 -9.24
N GLN A 633 29.63 -8.86 -8.58
CA GLN A 633 29.89 -7.44 -8.29
C GLN A 633 31.15 -7.25 -7.44
N GLU A 634 31.39 -8.15 -6.49
CA GLU A 634 32.49 -8.09 -5.54
C GLU A 634 33.85 -8.39 -6.21
N ARG A 635 33.85 -9.32 -7.16
CA ARG A 635 35.05 -9.73 -7.90
C ARG A 635 35.27 -8.92 -9.16
N GLN A 636 34.22 -8.20 -9.63
CA GLN A 636 34.20 -7.46 -10.91
C GLN A 636 34.57 -8.36 -12.11
N GLU A 637 34.13 -9.61 -12.09
CA GLU A 637 34.38 -10.60 -13.15
C GLU A 637 33.18 -11.53 -13.35
N PHE A 638 33.13 -12.19 -14.50
CA PHE A 638 32.19 -13.29 -14.72
C PHE A 638 32.72 -14.59 -14.14
N ALA A 639 31.83 -15.34 -13.47
CA ALA A 639 32.12 -16.69 -12.99
C ALA A 639 30.96 -17.63 -13.35
N GLU A 640 31.30 -18.88 -13.65
CA GLU A 640 30.31 -19.95 -13.78
C GLU A 640 29.71 -20.26 -12.41
N VAL A 641 28.39 -20.21 -12.30
CA VAL A 641 27.68 -20.50 -11.06
C VAL A 641 26.58 -21.51 -11.28
N PRO A 642 26.25 -22.34 -10.28
CA PRO A 642 25.14 -23.29 -10.38
C PRO A 642 23.79 -22.59 -10.50
N VAL A 643 22.96 -23.16 -11.35
CA VAL A 643 21.55 -22.70 -11.56
C VAL A 643 20.62 -23.83 -11.13
N TYR A 644 19.73 -23.54 -10.21
CA TYR A 644 18.77 -24.49 -9.65
C TYR A 644 17.35 -24.19 -10.11
N ASP A 645 16.54 -25.23 -10.22
CA ASP A 645 15.09 -25.14 -10.43
C ASP A 645 14.39 -24.92 -9.07
N GLY A 646 13.87 -23.75 -8.84
CA GLY A 646 13.19 -23.37 -7.59
C GLY A 646 11.94 -24.21 -7.32
N ASP A 647 11.28 -24.70 -8.36
CA ASP A 647 10.06 -25.52 -8.22
C ASP A 647 10.40 -26.95 -7.77
N LEU A 648 11.67 -27.36 -7.86
CA LEU A 648 12.17 -28.66 -7.39
C LEU A 648 12.86 -28.60 -6.04
N LEU A 649 13.20 -27.42 -5.52
CA LEU A 649 13.74 -27.27 -4.16
C LEU A 649 12.68 -27.61 -3.12
N ARG A 650 13.09 -28.27 -2.03
CA ARG A 650 12.22 -28.78 -0.96
C ARG A 650 12.72 -28.34 0.42
N HIS A 651 11.87 -28.42 1.42
CA HIS A 651 12.22 -28.15 2.81
C HIS A 651 13.47 -28.88 3.23
N GLY A 652 14.46 -28.16 3.74
CA GLY A 652 15.78 -28.65 4.18
C GLY A 652 16.88 -28.51 3.14
N ASN A 653 16.58 -28.30 1.84
CA ASN A 653 17.63 -28.08 0.83
C ASN A 653 18.44 -26.83 1.16
N ARG A 654 19.78 -26.94 0.99
CA ARG A 654 20.74 -25.86 1.26
C ARG A 654 21.57 -25.57 0.02
N LEU A 655 21.83 -24.28 -0.21
CA LEU A 655 22.69 -23.78 -1.26
C LEU A 655 23.68 -22.79 -0.66
N ASP A 656 24.93 -22.89 -1.05
CA ASP A 656 25.92 -21.84 -0.79
C ASP A 656 26.00 -20.90 -2.00
N GLY A 657 26.15 -19.59 -1.75
CA GLY A 657 26.40 -18.63 -2.81
C GLY A 657 27.84 -18.72 -3.35
N PRO A 658 28.11 -18.24 -4.58
CA PRO A 658 27.14 -17.64 -5.49
C PRO A 658 26.31 -18.70 -6.23
N ALA A 659 24.99 -18.47 -6.34
CA ALA A 659 24.08 -19.36 -7.04
C ALA A 659 22.85 -18.59 -7.61
N ILE A 660 22.20 -19.19 -8.59
CA ILE A 660 20.91 -18.73 -9.11
C ILE A 660 19.84 -19.77 -8.84
N VAL A 661 18.68 -19.34 -8.37
CA VAL A 661 17.46 -20.16 -8.28
C VAL A 661 16.41 -19.56 -9.20
N GLU A 662 15.98 -20.32 -10.19
CA GLU A 662 14.95 -19.92 -11.16
C GLU A 662 13.65 -20.64 -10.86
N SER A 663 12.57 -19.87 -10.69
CA SER A 663 11.20 -20.38 -10.70
C SER A 663 10.39 -19.72 -11.82
N ALA A 664 9.19 -20.24 -12.07
CA ALA A 664 8.32 -19.67 -13.09
C ALA A 664 7.94 -18.20 -12.85
N VAL A 665 8.05 -17.72 -11.60
CA VAL A 665 7.51 -16.44 -11.15
C VAL A 665 8.56 -15.46 -10.64
N THR A 666 9.77 -15.93 -10.28
CA THR A 666 10.87 -15.09 -9.81
C THR A 666 12.22 -15.76 -10.03
N THR A 667 13.29 -14.98 -9.98
CA THR A 667 14.68 -15.46 -10.00
C THR A 667 15.37 -14.94 -8.75
N ILE A 668 15.99 -15.81 -7.97
CA ILE A 668 16.76 -15.47 -6.77
C ILE A 668 18.24 -15.46 -7.13
N LEU A 669 18.92 -14.36 -6.86
CA LEU A 669 20.39 -14.30 -6.83
C LEU A 669 20.84 -14.50 -5.39
N VAL A 670 21.56 -15.61 -5.14
CA VAL A 670 22.24 -15.87 -3.87
C VAL A 670 23.66 -15.29 -3.99
N PRO A 671 24.00 -14.21 -3.24
CA PRO A 671 25.36 -13.66 -3.26
C PRO A 671 26.40 -14.62 -2.68
N GLU A 672 27.69 -14.39 -2.96
CA GLU A 672 28.80 -15.25 -2.56
C GLU A 672 28.90 -15.47 -1.05
N ASP A 673 28.57 -14.47 -0.25
CA ASP A 673 28.63 -14.48 1.21
C ASP A 673 27.30 -14.87 1.88
N PHE A 674 26.31 -15.31 1.09
CA PHE A 674 25.01 -15.77 1.59
C PHE A 674 24.83 -17.27 1.37
N GLY A 675 24.15 -17.90 2.34
CA GLY A 675 23.57 -19.22 2.16
C GLY A 675 22.06 -19.12 1.98
N LEU A 676 21.47 -20.09 1.28
CA LEU A 676 20.02 -20.24 1.14
C LEU A 676 19.58 -21.55 1.79
N LEU A 677 18.53 -21.49 2.59
CA LEU A 677 17.83 -22.65 3.16
C LEU A 677 16.35 -22.58 2.73
N MET A 678 15.80 -23.70 2.23
CA MET A 678 14.36 -23.83 2.04
C MET A 678 13.70 -24.23 3.35
N ASP A 679 12.76 -23.42 3.85
CA ASP A 679 12.01 -23.73 5.07
C ASP A 679 10.82 -24.70 4.83
N GLU A 680 10.10 -25.01 5.90
CA GLU A 680 8.94 -25.93 5.85
C GLU A 680 7.74 -25.37 5.08
N HIS A 681 7.70 -24.07 4.79
CA HIS A 681 6.65 -23.40 4.03
C HIS A 681 7.04 -23.17 2.56
N GLY A 682 8.22 -23.63 2.16
CA GLY A 682 8.79 -23.37 0.82
C GLY A 682 9.29 -21.93 0.67
N THR A 683 9.61 -21.25 1.77
CA THR A 683 10.27 -19.94 1.77
C THR A 683 11.77 -20.15 1.57
N ALA A 684 12.37 -19.42 0.64
CA ALA A 684 13.81 -19.35 0.52
C ALA A 684 14.36 -18.34 1.55
N VAL A 685 15.08 -18.83 2.54
CA VAL A 685 15.69 -18.02 3.60
C VAL A 685 17.17 -17.80 3.25
N LEU A 686 17.54 -16.57 2.87
CA LEU A 686 18.92 -16.18 2.64
C LEU A 686 19.51 -15.65 3.94
N THR A 687 20.68 -16.17 4.33
CA THR A 687 21.38 -15.73 5.55
C THR A 687 22.80 -15.29 5.20
N ASP A 688 23.20 -14.11 5.69
CA ASP A 688 24.57 -13.60 5.59
C ASP A 688 25.51 -14.45 6.45
N GLN A 689 26.43 -15.15 5.80
CA GLN A 689 27.42 -16.02 6.43
C GLN A 689 28.73 -15.29 6.81
N SER A 690 28.91 -14.04 6.36
CA SER A 690 30.13 -13.26 6.61
C SER A 690 30.38 -13.01 8.12
N ALA A 691 29.31 -12.91 8.92
CA ALA A 691 29.40 -12.72 10.37
C ALA A 691 29.78 -14.00 11.14
N GLU A 692 29.54 -15.20 10.58
CA GLU A 692 29.95 -16.48 11.19
C GLU A 692 31.46 -16.80 10.93
N ALA A 693 31.99 -16.39 9.77
CA ALA A 693 33.41 -16.55 9.43
C ALA A 693 34.32 -15.61 10.26
N ALA A 694 33.77 -14.57 10.89
CA ALA A 694 34.50 -13.61 11.73
C ALA A 694 34.53 -14.00 13.23
N ARG A 695 33.84 -15.05 13.66
CA ARG A 695 33.89 -15.64 15.01
C ARG A 695 34.78 -16.88 15.05
#